data_bd4b514bbbb544731f8ed2b9ecb6ad7c
#
_entry.id   bd4b514bbbb544731f8ed2b9ecb6ad7c
#
_cell.length_a   1.000
_cell.length_b   1.000
_cell.length_c   1.000
_cell.angle_alpha   90.00
_cell.angle_beta   90.00
_cell.angle_gamma   90.00
#
_symmetry.space_group_name_H-M   'P 1'
#
loop_
_entity.id
_entity.type
_entity.pdbx_description
1 polymer ?
#
loop_
_entity_poly.entity_id
_entity_poly.type
_entity_poly.pdbx_seq_one_letter_code
_entity_poly.pdbx_strand_id
1 'polypeptide(L)'
;MYALRTVRKGLLAAALAAALALPTAQAAQAGPARPSARTPTPATGTATGTAPVHDPRDEVDRLAAPPRSTTRTPVPGGERAEPGRIPGDLTADGPGRPDRAGSPSKTGRPTGGPALRGSVPCTLDGLTRLGPDQLADFLTDPAVTADGCLRGLIWTWDARLVPVLSRPHVQAVARRAAELAPRHAGDDANHLLELFTYLHAAVYHDFSHDEIDLTDPATVDAMRRATDAYGTAAHTFDVTRQNAETLREALTAGSAPGLRQHQLGLVTKTLATMGPGRPTAGDASWGGAALAALTVNYLGVYPGNKDTAFHRAVAADSGYRAAFRAFSGHTHLKGTANAWTVRDALSEYGRFGQVDGLRPAITTDLGALLKTAETNFGDLSAPWASLASWLNTYEACAPYNVCKPQIEARVFPRAYRYDKGGIEVRTALDQATVDQLYYASKQVKAQFFRVLGTDVPLTGDPNATLHIHLYASRADYEVLHPLLTGMGTNNGGVYIEQGATFYTYQRRVPQDSSLTLEELFRHEYTHYLNGRWAVPGMFGEGPWYQGDLTTAMDEGTAEFFDGATRDEGIKVRKSLVKGIIADTAGGKPRMSVDRFLHATYDGDGFRFYNYAGTFFEFLWREHPALLREMYGYERADDPKGFDAWRTRMGKDAAIQREYDAFLDEQIRDVDHLYVPDTHYTPVGSLTHAAADQVGAAFASATGITPNCAGNGDTTGKPRFTCTGRITANLSDSGSPDHVFSDMSGTVDYFILDRAAPAANNLSDMNCSFGAVDIWSDGRAGTADFTCEGPLRP
;
A
#
# COMPACT_ATOMS: atom_id res chain seq x y z
N MET A 1 13.82 -0.39 -24.92
CA MET A 1 13.49 -0.12 -23.51
C MET A 1 12.02 0.31 -23.35
N TYR A 2 11.46 1.15 -24.22
CA TYR A 2 10.06 1.57 -24.15
C TYR A 2 9.03 0.42 -24.26
N ALA A 3 9.26 -0.54 -25.14
CA ALA A 3 8.33 -1.66 -25.38
C ALA A 3 8.17 -2.63 -24.18
N LEU A 4 9.16 -2.75 -23.30
CA LEU A 4 9.08 -3.65 -22.14
C LEU A 4 8.33 -3.00 -20.94
N ARG A 5 8.34 -1.67 -20.83
CA ARG A 5 7.57 -0.96 -19.79
C ARG A 5 6.07 -0.95 -20.12
N THR A 6 5.73 -0.76 -21.39
CA THR A 6 4.33 -0.81 -21.85
C THR A 6 3.72 -2.21 -21.68
N VAL A 7 4.51 -3.26 -21.89
CA VAL A 7 4.05 -4.65 -21.69
C VAL A 7 3.81 -4.96 -20.21
N ARG A 8 4.60 -4.38 -19.28
CA ARG A 8 4.36 -4.56 -17.83
C ARG A 8 3.12 -3.84 -17.34
N LYS A 9 2.87 -2.60 -17.80
CA LYS A 9 1.65 -1.85 -17.44
C LYS A 9 0.40 -2.46 -18.08
N GLY A 10 0.48 -2.90 -19.34
CA GLY A 10 -0.61 -3.62 -20.02
C GLY A 10 -0.90 -5.02 -19.44
N LEU A 11 0.11 -5.70 -18.90
CA LEU A 11 -0.07 -6.96 -18.19
C LEU A 11 -0.73 -6.78 -16.81
N LEU A 12 -0.53 -5.65 -16.13
CA LEU A 12 -1.27 -5.32 -14.90
C LEU A 12 -2.75 -5.04 -15.19
N ALA A 13 -3.05 -4.27 -16.23
CA ALA A 13 -4.43 -3.98 -16.65
C ALA A 13 -5.12 -5.24 -17.22
N ALA A 14 -4.41 -6.05 -17.99
CA ALA A 14 -4.92 -7.33 -18.49
C ALA A 14 -5.06 -8.38 -17.37
N ALA A 15 -4.20 -8.37 -16.36
CA ALA A 15 -4.33 -9.23 -15.19
C ALA A 15 -5.53 -8.82 -14.31
N LEU A 16 -5.85 -7.51 -14.21
CA LEU A 16 -7.06 -7.05 -13.53
C LEU A 16 -8.34 -7.43 -14.31
N ALA A 17 -8.36 -7.28 -15.62
CA ALA A 17 -9.50 -7.70 -16.45
C ALA A 17 -9.71 -9.22 -16.43
N ALA A 18 -8.64 -10.00 -16.38
CA ALA A 18 -8.71 -11.46 -16.24
C ALA A 18 -9.11 -11.91 -14.84
N ALA A 19 -8.83 -11.09 -13.79
CA ALA A 19 -9.22 -11.40 -12.42
C ALA A 19 -10.73 -11.28 -12.17
N LEU A 20 -11.46 -10.56 -13.03
CA LEU A 20 -12.92 -10.47 -12.98
C LEU A 20 -13.64 -11.56 -13.78
N ALA A 21 -12.93 -12.30 -14.66
CA ALA A 21 -13.52 -13.28 -15.58
C ALA A 21 -13.07 -14.74 -15.39
N LEU A 22 -12.07 -15.00 -14.55
CA LEU A 22 -11.56 -16.36 -14.31
C LEU A 22 -11.56 -16.64 -12.80
N PRO A 23 -11.85 -17.86 -12.35
CA PRO A 23 -11.52 -18.25 -10.99
C PRO A 23 -10.02 -18.08 -10.84
N THR A 24 -9.61 -17.07 -10.10
CA THR A 24 -8.21 -16.81 -9.89
C THR A 24 -7.59 -17.98 -9.12
N ALA A 25 -6.93 -18.87 -9.84
CA ALA A 25 -5.73 -19.37 -9.23
C ALA A 25 -5.01 -18.11 -8.71
N GLN A 26 -4.76 -18.03 -7.41
CA GLN A 26 -3.84 -17.04 -6.86
C GLN A 26 -2.68 -17.02 -7.84
N ALA A 27 -2.58 -15.99 -8.65
CA ALA A 27 -1.51 -15.90 -9.61
C ALA A 27 -0.26 -15.82 -8.76
N ALA A 28 0.30 -16.99 -8.47
CA ALA A 28 1.70 -17.12 -8.22
C ALA A 28 2.31 -16.55 -9.50
N GLN A 29 2.59 -15.25 -9.50
CA GLN A 29 3.33 -14.64 -10.58
C GLN A 29 4.62 -15.42 -10.62
N ALA A 30 4.84 -16.13 -11.72
CA ALA A 30 6.09 -16.81 -11.95
C ALA A 30 7.17 -15.74 -11.78
N GLY A 31 8.01 -15.90 -10.77
CA GLY A 31 9.26 -15.18 -10.69
C GLY A 31 9.93 -15.30 -12.06
N PRO A 32 10.64 -14.30 -12.53
CA PRO A 32 11.29 -14.36 -13.82
C PRO A 32 12.14 -15.62 -13.87
N ALA A 33 11.89 -16.45 -14.88
CA ALA A 33 12.84 -17.48 -15.24
C ALA A 33 14.21 -16.81 -15.34
N ARG A 34 15.27 -17.42 -14.79
CA ARG A 34 16.65 -16.94 -14.93
C ARG A 34 16.83 -16.47 -16.38
N PRO A 35 17.15 -15.20 -16.60
CA PRO A 35 17.38 -14.73 -17.95
C PRO A 35 18.59 -15.44 -18.51
N SER A 36 18.44 -16.12 -19.64
CA SER A 36 19.56 -16.57 -20.44
C SER A 36 20.40 -15.35 -20.83
N ALA A 37 21.69 -15.46 -20.64
CA ALA A 37 22.73 -14.44 -20.78
C ALA A 37 22.41 -13.39 -21.87
N ARG A 38 22.27 -12.14 -21.47
CA ARG A 38 22.39 -10.96 -22.32
C ARG A 38 23.49 -10.07 -21.79
N THR A 39 24.34 -9.67 -22.67
CA THR A 39 25.49 -8.78 -22.50
C THR A 39 25.15 -7.55 -21.69
N PRO A 40 25.96 -7.12 -20.71
CA PRO A 40 25.63 -6.01 -19.81
C PRO A 40 25.76 -4.66 -20.51
N THR A 41 24.70 -3.86 -20.40
CA THR A 41 24.77 -2.40 -20.57
C THR A 41 24.74 -1.78 -19.17
N PRO A 42 25.60 -0.82 -18.84
CA PRO A 42 25.66 -0.29 -17.49
C PRO A 42 24.38 0.50 -17.16
N ALA A 43 23.63 0.05 -16.18
CA ALA A 43 22.48 0.74 -15.63
C ALA A 43 22.88 1.45 -14.34
N THR A 44 23.00 2.76 -14.41
CA THR A 44 22.92 3.64 -13.24
C THR A 44 21.43 3.88 -12.97
N GLY A 45 20.93 3.32 -11.91
CA GLY A 45 19.56 3.58 -11.49
C GLY A 45 19.15 2.58 -10.42
N THR A 46 19.06 3.03 -9.18
CA THR A 46 18.44 2.30 -8.06
C THR A 46 16.94 2.19 -8.34
N ALA A 47 16.52 1.03 -8.81
CA ALA A 47 15.11 0.72 -8.96
C ALA A 47 14.53 0.31 -7.60
N THR A 48 13.71 1.17 -7.00
CA THR A 48 12.81 0.80 -5.92
C THR A 48 11.48 0.36 -6.54
N GLY A 49 11.45 -0.87 -7.07
CA GLY A 49 10.20 -1.46 -7.56
C GLY A 49 9.38 -2.00 -6.40
N THR A 50 8.08 -1.69 -6.36
CA THR A 50 7.12 -2.36 -5.48
C THR A 50 6.97 -3.82 -5.93
N ALA A 51 7.50 -4.76 -5.14
CA ALA A 51 7.40 -6.18 -5.42
C ALA A 51 5.99 -6.71 -5.06
N PRO A 52 5.46 -7.68 -5.79
CA PRO A 52 4.19 -8.33 -5.44
C PRO A 52 4.29 -9.06 -4.11
N VAL A 53 3.18 -9.12 -3.39
CA VAL A 53 3.02 -9.59 -1.99
C VAL A 53 3.60 -11.00 -1.70
N HIS A 54 4.04 -11.73 -2.70
CA HIS A 54 4.57 -13.11 -2.57
C HIS A 54 5.78 -13.39 -3.48
N ASP A 55 6.64 -12.41 -3.76
CA ASP A 55 7.91 -12.68 -4.42
C ASP A 55 8.81 -13.43 -3.42
N PRO A 56 9.36 -14.61 -3.77
CA PRO A 56 10.32 -15.31 -2.92
C PRO A 56 11.49 -14.44 -2.47
N ARG A 57 11.88 -13.46 -3.26
CA ARG A 57 12.90 -12.47 -2.92
C ARG A 57 12.49 -11.58 -1.74
N ASP A 58 11.21 -11.23 -1.62
CA ASP A 58 10.73 -10.41 -0.50
C ASP A 58 10.83 -11.16 0.82
N GLU A 59 10.57 -12.46 0.83
CA GLU A 59 10.72 -13.30 2.01
C GLU A 59 12.20 -13.48 2.39
N VAL A 60 13.07 -13.71 1.42
CA VAL A 60 14.52 -13.79 1.63
C VAL A 60 15.06 -12.44 2.08
N ASP A 61 14.62 -11.33 1.48
CA ASP A 61 14.99 -9.96 1.88
C ASP A 61 14.57 -9.65 3.32
N ARG A 62 13.36 -10.06 3.74
CA ARG A 62 12.90 -9.87 5.12
C ARG A 62 13.74 -10.62 6.14
N LEU A 63 14.24 -11.78 5.76
CA LEU A 63 15.10 -12.60 6.62
C LEU A 63 16.55 -12.16 6.55
N ALA A 64 17.03 -11.74 5.39
CA ALA A 64 18.41 -11.38 5.12
C ALA A 64 18.77 -9.99 5.61
N ALA A 65 17.91 -9.00 5.34
CA ALA A 65 18.24 -7.63 5.69
C ALA A 65 18.44 -7.49 7.21
N PRO A 66 19.41 -6.66 7.63
CA PRO A 66 19.37 -6.15 9.00
C PRO A 66 17.99 -5.56 9.23
N PRO A 67 17.47 -5.52 10.48
CA PRO A 67 16.18 -4.93 10.76
C PRO A 67 16.10 -3.58 10.02
N ARG A 68 15.42 -3.57 8.88
CA ARG A 68 15.13 -2.32 8.17
C ARG A 68 14.32 -1.51 9.16
N SER A 69 14.65 -0.22 9.31
CA SER A 69 13.72 0.67 9.95
C SER A 69 12.38 0.43 9.26
N THR A 70 11.35 0.24 10.02
CA THR A 70 9.99 0.00 9.56
C THR A 70 9.42 1.20 8.79
N THR A 71 10.23 1.92 8.01
CA THR A 71 9.78 2.98 7.13
C THR A 71 9.00 2.36 6.01
N ARG A 72 7.74 2.68 5.97
CA ARG A 72 6.84 2.32 4.90
C ARG A 72 7.35 2.83 3.57
N THR A 73 7.23 2.00 2.56
CA THR A 73 7.24 2.48 1.19
C THR A 73 5.88 3.11 0.95
N PRO A 74 5.80 4.39 0.59
CA PRO A 74 4.57 5.03 0.23
C PRO A 74 3.93 4.33 -0.98
N VAL A 75 2.61 4.22 -0.97
CA VAL A 75 1.84 3.59 -2.04
C VAL A 75 0.98 4.67 -2.71
N PRO A 76 1.04 4.78 -4.04
CA PRO A 76 0.22 5.72 -4.79
C PRO A 76 -1.27 5.55 -4.52
N GLY A 77 -2.00 6.67 -4.48
CA GLY A 77 -3.46 6.69 -4.32
C GLY A 77 -3.95 6.31 -2.94
N GLY A 78 -3.08 6.25 -1.98
CA GLY A 78 -3.43 5.78 -0.68
C GLY A 78 -3.08 6.72 0.44
N GLU A 79 -3.16 6.14 1.56
CA GLU A 79 -2.76 6.68 2.83
C GLU A 79 -1.34 7.21 2.80
N ARG A 80 -1.12 8.38 3.36
CA ARG A 80 0.22 8.85 3.70
C ARG A 80 0.76 7.99 4.81
N ALA A 81 1.68 7.12 4.44
CA ALA A 81 2.28 6.21 5.37
C ALA A 81 3.05 6.96 6.45
N GLU A 82 2.78 6.65 7.69
CA GLU A 82 3.65 7.09 8.78
C GLU A 82 5.00 6.40 8.67
N PRO A 83 6.11 7.14 8.88
CA PRO A 83 7.42 6.52 8.92
C PRO A 83 7.44 5.36 9.92
N GLY A 84 7.85 4.21 9.46
CA GLY A 84 8.07 3.07 10.34
C GLY A 84 7.01 1.99 10.32
N ARG A 85 5.96 2.13 9.54
CA ARG A 85 4.89 1.12 9.49
C ARG A 85 4.64 0.65 8.06
N ILE A 86 4.53 -0.64 7.80
CA ILE A 86 4.20 -1.21 6.50
C ILE A 86 2.75 -1.69 6.56
N PRO A 87 1.78 -1.06 5.84
CA PRO A 87 0.42 -1.55 5.79
C PRO A 87 0.37 -2.91 5.12
N GLY A 88 -0.51 -3.77 5.60
CA GLY A 88 -0.76 -5.07 4.99
C GLY A 88 0.29 -6.13 5.22
N ASP A 89 1.42 -5.84 5.81
CA ASP A 89 2.35 -6.87 6.27
C ASP A 89 1.95 -7.36 7.67
N LEU A 90 0.93 -8.18 7.74
CA LEU A 90 0.47 -8.78 8.98
C LEU A 90 1.52 -9.70 9.62
N THR A 91 2.46 -10.21 8.82
CA THR A 91 3.60 -10.96 9.32
C THR A 91 4.67 -10.04 9.89
N ALA A 92 4.75 -8.80 9.37
CA ALA A 92 5.71 -7.80 9.83
C ALA A 92 5.19 -6.96 11.00
N ASP A 93 3.92 -6.53 10.96
CA ASP A 93 3.34 -5.54 11.86
C ASP A 93 2.05 -5.99 12.53
N GLY A 94 1.69 -7.27 12.42
CA GLY A 94 0.52 -7.83 13.11
C GLY A 94 0.61 -7.62 14.63
N PRO A 95 -0.56 -7.54 15.32
CA PRO A 95 -0.56 -7.41 16.78
C PRO A 95 0.33 -8.46 17.42
N GLY A 96 1.35 -8.04 18.14
CA GLY A 96 2.26 -8.93 18.85
C GLY A 96 3.51 -9.35 18.09
N ARG A 97 3.72 -8.94 16.83
CA ARG A 97 5.05 -9.05 16.28
C ARG A 97 5.95 -8.02 16.95
N PRO A 98 7.13 -8.40 17.46
CA PRO A 98 8.00 -7.46 18.13
C PRO A 98 8.37 -6.35 17.15
N ASP A 99 8.24 -5.11 17.59
CA ASP A 99 9.14 -4.08 17.11
C ASP A 99 10.53 -4.69 17.20
N ARG A 100 11.21 -4.80 16.06
CA ARG A 100 12.62 -5.27 16.06
C ARG A 100 13.35 -4.31 16.99
N ALA A 101 13.61 -4.79 18.20
CA ALA A 101 14.19 -4.01 19.26
C ALA A 101 15.39 -3.23 18.73
N GLY A 102 15.26 -1.89 18.76
CA GLY A 102 16.35 -0.95 18.57
C GLY A 102 17.22 -1.20 17.36
N SER A 103 16.80 -0.68 16.20
CA SER A 103 17.80 -0.28 15.21
C SER A 103 18.74 0.70 15.91
N PRO A 104 20.05 0.44 15.99
CA PRO A 104 20.95 1.44 16.50
C PRO A 104 20.76 2.69 15.63
N SER A 105 20.46 3.79 16.30
CA SER A 105 20.41 5.12 15.71
C SER A 105 21.54 5.28 14.70
N LYS A 106 21.24 5.68 13.46
CA LYS A 106 22.25 6.04 12.46
C LYS A 106 22.94 7.35 12.81
N THR A 107 23.48 7.44 13.98
CA THR A 107 24.39 8.49 14.38
C THR A 107 25.69 7.85 14.83
N GLY A 108 26.53 7.57 13.87
CA GLY A 108 27.90 7.17 14.10
C GLY A 108 28.43 6.43 12.90
N ARG A 109 29.19 7.14 12.07
CA ARG A 109 30.24 6.52 11.26
C ARG A 109 30.98 5.54 12.17
N PRO A 110 31.21 4.27 11.81
CA PRO A 110 31.96 3.36 12.63
C PRO A 110 33.32 3.97 12.86
N THR A 111 33.53 4.54 14.03
CA THR A 111 34.85 4.82 14.53
C THR A 111 35.43 3.46 14.93
N GLY A 112 36.52 3.06 14.33
CA GLY A 112 37.19 1.79 14.37
C GLY A 112 36.86 0.93 15.58
N GLY A 113 36.28 -0.25 15.29
CA GLY A 113 36.12 -1.30 16.28
C GLY A 113 37.43 -1.70 16.91
N PRO A 114 37.41 -2.39 18.07
CA PRO A 114 38.63 -2.82 18.72
C PRO A 114 39.49 -3.64 17.76
N ALA A 115 40.82 -3.39 17.77
CA ALA A 115 41.77 -4.11 16.94
C ALA A 115 41.69 -5.60 17.24
N LEU A 116 41.34 -6.39 16.22
CA LEU A 116 41.29 -7.84 16.28
C LEU A 116 42.68 -8.39 16.68
N ARG A 117 42.71 -9.48 17.44
CA ARG A 117 43.95 -10.19 17.83
C ARG A 117 44.59 -10.90 16.65
N GLY A 118 44.62 -10.39 15.53
CA GLY A 118 45.25 -10.82 14.30
C GLY A 118 44.80 -9.91 13.21
N SER A 119 45.46 -8.86 13.03
CA SER A 119 45.69 -7.94 11.90
C SER A 119 44.68 -7.80 10.74
N VAL A 120 43.51 -8.48 10.71
CA VAL A 120 42.52 -8.34 9.63
C VAL A 120 41.35 -7.41 10.06
N PRO A 121 41.23 -6.21 9.44
CA PRO A 121 40.16 -5.30 9.78
C PRO A 121 38.81 -5.85 9.27
N CYS A 122 37.72 -5.60 10.01
CA CYS A 122 36.36 -5.90 9.61
C CYS A 122 35.91 -4.89 8.53
N THR A 123 36.37 -5.12 7.31
CA THR A 123 36.08 -4.34 6.09
C THR A 123 35.99 -5.29 4.90
N LEU A 124 35.30 -4.89 3.83
CA LEU A 124 35.26 -5.71 2.61
C LEU A 124 36.69 -5.99 2.07
N ASP A 125 37.56 -5.00 2.05
CA ASP A 125 38.95 -5.19 1.62
C ASP A 125 39.75 -6.14 2.54
N GLY A 126 39.38 -6.20 3.81
CA GLY A 126 39.90 -7.18 4.75
C GLY A 126 39.46 -8.60 4.40
N LEU A 127 38.19 -8.78 4.16
CA LEU A 127 37.58 -10.08 3.82
C LEU A 127 38.10 -10.61 2.48
N THR A 128 38.30 -9.78 1.46
CA THR A 128 38.81 -10.21 0.15
C THR A 128 40.24 -10.77 0.17
N ARG A 129 41.00 -10.53 1.24
CA ARG A 129 42.38 -11.03 1.41
C ARG A 129 42.45 -12.38 2.07
N LEU A 130 41.34 -12.86 2.62
CA LEU A 130 41.31 -14.13 3.35
C LEU A 130 41.09 -15.29 2.38
N GLY A 131 41.87 -16.35 2.52
CA GLY A 131 41.55 -17.61 1.89
C GLY A 131 40.41 -18.33 2.62
N PRO A 132 39.90 -19.44 2.06
CA PRO A 132 38.72 -20.14 2.58
C PRO A 132 38.78 -20.48 4.07
N ASP A 133 39.83 -21.14 4.52
CA ASP A 133 39.97 -21.54 5.94
C ASP A 133 40.26 -20.33 6.83
N GLN A 134 41.01 -19.32 6.32
CA GLN A 134 41.26 -18.07 7.04
C GLN A 134 39.98 -17.28 7.27
N LEU A 135 39.02 -17.30 6.33
CA LEU A 135 37.72 -16.68 6.51
C LEU A 135 36.91 -17.41 7.57
N ALA A 136 36.90 -18.74 7.57
CA ALA A 136 36.25 -19.51 8.60
C ALA A 136 36.84 -19.24 10.01
N ASP A 137 38.15 -19.09 10.11
CA ASP A 137 38.84 -18.70 11.35
C ASP A 137 38.50 -17.26 11.76
N PHE A 138 38.41 -16.33 10.82
CA PHE A 138 37.98 -14.95 11.06
C PHE A 138 36.56 -14.89 11.62
N LEU A 139 35.63 -15.64 11.06
CA LEU A 139 34.22 -15.69 11.51
C LEU A 139 34.06 -16.31 12.90
N THR A 140 35.05 -17.03 13.41
CA THR A 140 35.07 -17.60 14.76
C THR A 140 35.97 -16.83 15.72
N ASP A 141 36.46 -15.65 15.35
CA ASP A 141 37.20 -14.76 16.25
C ASP A 141 36.21 -14.07 17.22
N PRO A 142 36.44 -14.08 18.54
CA PRO A 142 35.59 -13.45 19.53
C PRO A 142 35.32 -11.96 19.31
N ALA A 143 36.12 -11.26 18.53
CA ALA A 143 35.92 -9.86 18.19
C ALA A 143 34.97 -9.66 16.97
N VAL A 144 34.68 -10.72 16.23
CA VAL A 144 33.76 -10.70 15.08
C VAL A 144 32.37 -11.10 15.56
N THR A 145 31.41 -10.19 15.46
CA THR A 145 30.02 -10.46 15.78
C THR A 145 29.13 -10.19 14.58
N ALA A 146 27.99 -10.86 14.52
CA ALA A 146 27.03 -10.68 13.44
C ALA A 146 26.60 -9.21 13.29
N ASP A 147 26.23 -8.55 14.38
CA ASP A 147 25.77 -7.15 14.37
C ASP A 147 26.93 -6.13 14.31
N GLY A 148 28.04 -6.39 14.99
CA GLY A 148 29.15 -5.44 15.07
C GLY A 148 30.05 -5.42 13.84
N CYS A 149 30.04 -6.48 13.03
CA CYS A 149 30.92 -6.64 11.87
C CYS A 149 30.18 -7.07 10.61
N LEU A 150 29.63 -8.29 10.59
CA LEU A 150 29.27 -8.98 9.34
C LEU A 150 28.07 -8.34 8.63
N ARG A 151 26.98 -8.12 9.34
CA ARG A 151 25.72 -7.65 8.73
C ARG A 151 25.86 -6.32 8.01
N GLY A 152 26.74 -5.44 8.46
CA GLY A 152 27.06 -4.17 7.80
C GLY A 152 27.87 -4.32 6.51
N LEU A 153 28.53 -5.47 6.31
CA LEU A 153 29.42 -5.69 5.17
C LEU A 153 28.82 -6.56 4.08
N ILE A 154 28.09 -7.62 4.46
CA ILE A 154 27.77 -8.72 3.54
C ILE A 154 26.36 -8.64 2.96
N TRP A 155 25.47 -7.76 3.46
CA TRP A 155 24.10 -7.66 2.98
C TRP A 155 23.89 -6.68 1.81
N THR A 156 24.75 -5.68 1.67
CA THR A 156 24.69 -4.75 0.54
C THR A 156 25.59 -5.27 -0.56
N TRP A 157 25.03 -5.42 -1.76
CA TRP A 157 25.83 -5.87 -2.91
C TRP A 157 27.03 -4.96 -3.20
N ASP A 158 28.17 -5.59 -3.32
CA ASP A 158 29.42 -5.00 -3.78
C ASP A 158 30.19 -6.10 -4.55
N ALA A 159 30.75 -5.79 -5.72
CA ALA A 159 31.47 -6.76 -6.54
C ALA A 159 32.64 -7.44 -5.80
N ARG A 160 33.18 -6.83 -4.75
CA ARG A 160 34.19 -7.44 -3.86
C ARG A 160 33.65 -8.63 -3.06
N LEU A 161 32.33 -8.81 -2.98
CA LEU A 161 31.73 -9.99 -2.36
C LEU A 161 31.90 -11.26 -3.20
N VAL A 162 32.06 -11.15 -4.52
CA VAL A 162 32.20 -12.32 -5.40
C VAL A 162 33.29 -13.29 -4.94
N PRO A 163 34.55 -12.87 -4.74
CA PRO A 163 35.58 -13.79 -4.21
C PRO A 163 35.29 -14.24 -2.77
N VAL A 164 34.68 -13.38 -1.91
CA VAL A 164 34.39 -13.69 -0.51
C VAL A 164 33.29 -14.75 -0.38
N LEU A 165 32.30 -14.73 -1.26
CA LEU A 165 31.16 -15.67 -1.27
C LEU A 165 31.32 -16.79 -2.30
N SER A 166 32.55 -17.03 -2.77
CA SER A 166 32.83 -18.11 -3.70
C SER A 166 32.68 -19.50 -3.09
N ARG A 167 32.42 -20.52 -3.90
CA ARG A 167 32.24 -21.92 -3.49
C ARG A 167 33.28 -22.41 -2.48
N PRO A 168 34.61 -22.22 -2.68
CA PRO A 168 35.61 -22.68 -1.70
C PRO A 168 35.44 -22.03 -0.31
N HIS A 169 35.07 -20.76 -0.25
CA HIS A 169 34.84 -20.04 0.99
C HIS A 169 33.57 -20.55 1.68
N VAL A 170 32.47 -20.67 0.95
CA VAL A 170 31.20 -21.21 1.47
C VAL A 170 31.40 -22.65 2.00
N GLN A 171 32.11 -23.49 1.25
CA GLN A 171 32.44 -24.86 1.70
C GLN A 171 33.27 -24.88 2.98
N ALA A 172 34.26 -24.00 3.11
CA ALA A 172 35.11 -23.94 4.31
C ALA A 172 34.33 -23.47 5.53
N VAL A 173 33.50 -22.44 5.39
CA VAL A 173 32.64 -21.93 6.46
C VAL A 173 31.57 -22.97 6.85
N ALA A 174 30.97 -23.66 5.89
CA ALA A 174 30.00 -24.73 6.17
C ALA A 174 30.63 -25.93 6.89
N ARG A 175 31.84 -26.33 6.49
CA ARG A 175 32.61 -27.37 7.24
C ARG A 175 32.88 -26.93 8.68
N ARG A 176 33.30 -25.68 8.90
CA ARG A 176 33.55 -25.16 10.25
C ARG A 176 32.27 -25.16 11.09
N ALA A 177 31.12 -24.75 10.52
CA ALA A 177 29.84 -24.81 11.21
C ALA A 177 29.49 -26.26 11.60
N ALA A 178 29.66 -27.22 10.68
CA ALA A 178 29.43 -28.65 10.96
C ALA A 178 30.32 -29.22 12.07
N GLU A 179 31.58 -28.79 12.15
CA GLU A 179 32.54 -29.19 13.17
C GLU A 179 32.21 -28.65 14.57
N LEU A 180 31.70 -27.37 14.61
CA LEU A 180 31.41 -26.71 15.88
C LEU A 180 30.00 -27.00 16.42
N ALA A 181 29.05 -27.30 15.59
CA ALA A 181 27.66 -27.54 15.97
C ALA A 181 27.48 -28.61 17.05
N PRO A 182 28.14 -29.75 17.04
CA PRO A 182 28.02 -30.75 18.11
C PRO A 182 28.45 -30.28 19.51
N ARG A 183 29.24 -29.20 19.59
CA ARG A 183 29.70 -28.57 20.82
C ARG A 183 28.89 -27.34 21.23
N HIS A 184 27.79 -27.06 20.52
CA HIS A 184 26.93 -25.92 20.81
C HIS A 184 26.33 -26.07 22.23
N ALA A 185 26.49 -24.99 23.02
CA ALA A 185 26.08 -24.97 24.42
C ALA A 185 24.80 -24.12 24.65
N GLY A 186 24.13 -23.70 23.58
CA GLY A 186 22.96 -22.81 23.65
C GLY A 186 23.29 -21.31 23.70
N ASP A 187 24.56 -20.97 23.56
CA ASP A 187 25.11 -19.61 23.51
C ASP A 187 25.94 -19.39 22.22
N ASP A 188 26.62 -18.27 22.09
CA ASP A 188 27.45 -17.97 20.93
C ASP A 188 28.93 -18.27 21.08
N ALA A 189 29.33 -19.07 22.08
CA ALA A 189 30.72 -19.38 22.32
C ALA A 189 31.43 -20.06 21.12
N ASN A 190 30.65 -20.67 20.23
CA ASN A 190 31.13 -21.36 19.02
C ASN A 190 30.90 -20.52 17.74
N HIS A 191 30.46 -19.27 17.84
CA HIS A 191 30.23 -18.39 16.68
C HIS A 191 29.33 -18.96 15.57
N LEU A 192 28.40 -19.84 15.91
CA LEU A 192 27.48 -20.44 14.93
C LEU A 192 26.56 -19.40 14.29
N LEU A 193 26.21 -18.34 15.04
CA LEU A 193 25.44 -17.23 14.49
C LEU A 193 26.19 -16.55 13.34
N GLU A 194 27.49 -16.25 13.51
CA GLU A 194 28.32 -15.60 12.50
C GLU A 194 28.50 -16.49 11.28
N LEU A 195 28.79 -17.78 11.50
CA LEU A 195 28.94 -18.76 10.42
C LEU A 195 27.66 -18.90 9.60
N PHE A 196 26.48 -19.04 10.25
CA PHE A 196 25.21 -19.16 9.53
C PHE A 196 24.76 -17.81 8.94
N THR A 197 25.09 -16.67 9.54
CA THR A 197 24.86 -15.35 8.95
C THR A 197 25.62 -15.21 7.63
N TYR A 198 26.85 -15.65 7.57
CA TYR A 198 27.64 -15.66 6.34
C TYR A 198 27.04 -16.61 5.28
N LEU A 199 26.67 -17.85 5.67
CA LEU A 199 26.07 -18.81 4.75
C LEU A 199 24.73 -18.31 4.19
N HIS A 200 23.93 -17.66 5.04
CA HIS A 200 22.69 -17.03 4.61
C HIS A 200 22.93 -15.89 3.61
N ALA A 201 23.89 -14.99 3.87
CA ALA A 201 24.25 -13.94 2.93
C ALA A 201 24.74 -14.49 1.59
N ALA A 202 25.49 -15.60 1.62
CA ALA A 202 25.94 -16.25 0.39
C ALA A 202 24.75 -16.76 -0.46
N VAL A 203 23.75 -17.40 0.18
CA VAL A 203 22.51 -17.84 -0.49
C VAL A 203 21.68 -16.67 -1.02
N TYR A 204 21.59 -15.58 -0.26
CA TYR A 204 20.88 -14.38 -0.66
C TYR A 204 21.48 -13.76 -1.93
N HIS A 205 22.82 -13.67 -2.00
CA HIS A 205 23.50 -13.15 -3.17
C HIS A 205 23.49 -14.12 -4.36
N ASP A 206 23.59 -15.43 -4.13
CA ASP A 206 23.37 -16.45 -5.19
C ASP A 206 22.00 -16.34 -5.85
N PHE A 207 20.97 -16.01 -5.06
CA PHE A 207 19.65 -15.79 -5.58
C PHE A 207 19.51 -14.47 -6.38
N SER A 208 20.27 -13.45 -6.01
CA SER A 208 20.11 -12.09 -6.54
C SER A 208 21.15 -11.69 -7.60
N HIS A 209 22.25 -12.42 -7.71
CA HIS A 209 23.41 -12.06 -8.54
C HIS A 209 24.02 -13.29 -9.22
N ASP A 210 24.01 -13.29 -10.55
CA ASP A 210 24.50 -14.42 -11.38
C ASP A 210 26.00 -14.68 -11.22
N GLU A 211 26.76 -13.75 -10.61
CA GLU A 211 28.18 -13.89 -10.31
C GLU A 211 28.48 -14.87 -9.16
N ILE A 212 27.47 -15.17 -8.35
CA ILE A 212 27.52 -16.16 -7.28
C ILE A 212 26.73 -17.38 -7.73
N ASP A 213 27.35 -18.55 -7.68
CA ASP A 213 26.68 -19.84 -7.99
C ASP A 213 27.09 -20.88 -6.96
N LEU A 214 26.15 -21.26 -6.08
CA LEU A 214 26.31 -22.23 -5.00
C LEU A 214 25.63 -23.57 -5.29
N THR A 215 25.24 -23.83 -6.54
CA THR A 215 24.43 -24.99 -6.94
C THR A 215 25.26 -26.27 -7.14
N ASP A 216 26.57 -26.22 -7.05
CA ASP A 216 27.40 -27.40 -7.21
C ASP A 216 27.23 -28.41 -6.06
N PRO A 217 27.33 -29.74 -6.35
CA PRO A 217 27.02 -30.77 -5.35
C PRO A 217 27.89 -30.73 -4.09
N ALA A 218 29.14 -30.27 -4.19
CA ALA A 218 30.06 -30.24 -3.04
C ALA A 218 29.69 -29.11 -2.08
N THR A 219 29.30 -27.95 -2.61
CA THR A 219 28.81 -26.82 -1.81
C THR A 219 27.49 -27.15 -1.14
N VAL A 220 26.53 -27.68 -1.91
CA VAL A 220 25.23 -28.16 -1.37
C VAL A 220 25.44 -29.19 -0.26
N ASP A 221 26.31 -30.18 -0.45
CA ASP A 221 26.59 -31.20 0.56
C ASP A 221 27.29 -30.64 1.82
N ALA A 222 28.21 -29.69 1.67
CA ALA A 222 28.83 -29.03 2.81
C ALA A 222 27.81 -28.22 3.63
N MET A 223 26.94 -27.44 2.98
CA MET A 223 25.90 -26.68 3.65
C MET A 223 24.86 -27.58 4.32
N ARG A 224 24.46 -28.67 3.65
CA ARG A 224 23.57 -29.68 4.23
C ARG A 224 24.14 -30.23 5.52
N ARG A 225 25.42 -30.65 5.53
CA ARG A 225 26.09 -31.17 6.76
C ARG A 225 26.11 -30.12 7.87
N ALA A 226 26.29 -28.85 7.57
CA ALA A 226 26.28 -27.80 8.57
C ALA A 226 24.89 -27.66 9.23
N THR A 227 23.82 -27.59 8.43
CA THR A 227 22.44 -27.50 8.94
C THR A 227 22.00 -28.77 9.66
N ASP A 228 22.34 -29.96 9.16
CA ASP A 228 22.07 -31.26 9.81
C ASP A 228 22.75 -31.34 11.18
N ALA A 229 24.03 -30.99 11.24
CA ALA A 229 24.81 -31.05 12.50
C ALA A 229 24.23 -30.10 13.56
N TYR A 230 23.86 -28.86 13.13
CA TYR A 230 23.23 -27.90 14.02
C TYR A 230 21.84 -28.36 14.46
N GLY A 231 20.99 -28.84 13.55
CA GLY A 231 19.62 -29.32 13.84
C GLY A 231 19.56 -30.55 14.74
N THR A 232 20.72 -31.26 14.93
CA THR A 232 20.83 -32.43 15.80
C THR A 232 21.61 -32.17 17.10
N ALA A 233 22.23 -30.97 17.25
CA ALA A 233 22.94 -30.61 18.46
C ALA A 233 22.00 -30.48 19.67
N ALA A 234 22.50 -30.85 20.85
CA ALA A 234 21.67 -31.01 22.05
C ALA A 234 21.01 -29.71 22.51
N HIS A 235 21.64 -28.57 22.30
CA HIS A 235 21.24 -27.30 22.85
C HIS A 235 20.65 -26.30 21.79
N THR A 236 20.38 -26.75 20.57
CA THR A 236 19.84 -25.92 19.47
C THR A 236 18.48 -25.33 19.80
N PHE A 237 17.69 -26.04 20.60
CA PHE A 237 16.32 -25.61 20.96
C PHE A 237 16.20 -25.13 22.42
N ASP A 238 17.32 -24.89 23.10
CA ASP A 238 17.32 -24.21 24.39
C ASP A 238 16.78 -22.78 24.21
N VAL A 239 15.95 -22.34 25.19
CA VAL A 239 15.21 -21.08 25.09
C VAL A 239 16.15 -19.90 25.34
N THR A 240 16.87 -19.53 24.30
CA THR A 240 17.72 -18.34 24.28
C THR A 240 17.44 -17.53 23.01
N ARG A 241 17.63 -16.21 23.08
CA ARG A 241 17.57 -15.34 21.90
C ARG A 241 18.62 -15.76 20.87
N GLN A 242 19.80 -16.13 21.32
CA GLN A 242 20.90 -16.56 20.47
C GLN A 242 20.50 -17.75 19.60
N ASN A 243 19.87 -18.78 20.19
CA ASN A 243 19.39 -19.94 19.45
C ASN A 243 18.32 -19.56 18.42
N ALA A 244 17.39 -18.69 18.78
CA ALA A 244 16.37 -18.22 17.86
C ALA A 244 16.97 -17.52 16.63
N GLU A 245 17.97 -16.66 16.84
CA GLU A 245 18.67 -15.96 15.74
C GLU A 245 19.51 -16.94 14.91
N THR A 246 20.23 -17.86 15.53
CA THR A 246 21.03 -18.88 14.83
C THR A 246 20.14 -19.83 14.01
N LEU A 247 18.99 -20.27 14.56
CA LEU A 247 18.00 -21.07 13.83
C LEU A 247 17.45 -20.34 12.61
N ARG A 248 17.15 -19.05 12.76
CA ARG A 248 16.70 -18.23 11.64
C ARG A 248 17.74 -18.20 10.52
N GLU A 249 19.00 -17.91 10.85
CA GLU A 249 20.08 -17.86 9.85
C GLU A 249 20.33 -19.23 9.20
N ALA A 250 20.33 -20.32 10.01
CA ALA A 250 20.55 -21.68 9.53
C ALA A 250 19.43 -22.17 8.59
N LEU A 251 18.16 -21.93 8.97
CA LEU A 251 17.01 -22.29 8.15
C LEU A 251 16.99 -21.52 6.83
N THR A 252 17.34 -20.22 6.86
CA THR A 252 17.37 -19.42 5.66
C THR A 252 18.54 -19.85 4.75
N ALA A 253 19.71 -20.12 5.27
CA ALA A 253 20.81 -20.75 4.51
C ALA A 253 20.37 -22.12 3.92
N GLY A 254 19.62 -22.91 4.68
CA GLY A 254 19.04 -24.17 4.24
C GLY A 254 17.89 -24.07 3.24
N SER A 255 17.40 -22.87 2.97
CA SER A 255 16.32 -22.63 2.00
C SER A 255 16.80 -22.57 0.55
N ALA A 256 18.11 -22.67 0.30
CA ALA A 256 18.68 -22.70 -1.05
C ALA A 256 18.20 -23.91 -1.87
N PRO A 257 18.16 -23.78 -3.21
CA PRO A 257 17.87 -24.90 -4.10
C PRO A 257 18.78 -26.11 -3.82
N GLY A 258 18.21 -27.32 -3.78
CA GLY A 258 18.94 -28.55 -3.48
C GLY A 258 19.17 -28.84 -2.00
N LEU A 259 18.90 -27.88 -1.10
CA LEU A 259 19.00 -28.05 0.36
C LEU A 259 17.66 -28.28 1.04
N ARG A 260 16.58 -27.68 0.54
CA ARG A 260 15.25 -27.64 1.20
C ARG A 260 14.72 -29.01 1.60
N GLN A 261 14.86 -30.02 0.74
CA GLN A 261 14.39 -31.37 1.01
C GLN A 261 15.10 -32.05 2.21
N HIS A 262 16.22 -31.50 2.64
CA HIS A 262 16.97 -31.98 3.81
C HIS A 262 16.59 -31.23 5.11
N GLN A 263 15.79 -30.15 5.01
CA GLN A 263 15.43 -29.31 6.16
C GLN A 263 14.16 -29.75 6.87
N LEU A 264 13.41 -30.75 6.36
CA LEU A 264 12.09 -31.13 6.91
C LEU A 264 12.12 -31.38 8.42
N GLY A 265 13.14 -32.09 8.92
CA GLY A 265 13.31 -32.35 10.34
C GLY A 265 13.59 -31.07 11.17
N LEU A 266 14.43 -30.18 10.67
CA LEU A 266 14.73 -28.90 11.33
C LEU A 266 13.51 -27.98 11.37
N VAL A 267 12.81 -27.85 10.25
CA VAL A 267 11.54 -27.10 10.14
C VAL A 267 10.50 -27.62 11.14
N THR A 268 10.26 -28.97 11.17
CA THR A 268 9.30 -29.58 12.07
C THR A 268 9.61 -29.29 13.55
N LYS A 269 10.88 -29.43 13.95
CA LYS A 269 11.30 -29.13 15.31
C LYS A 269 11.16 -27.65 15.67
N THR A 270 11.49 -26.75 14.72
CA THR A 270 11.35 -25.31 14.92
C THR A 270 9.88 -24.93 15.08
N LEU A 271 8.98 -25.41 14.23
CA LEU A 271 7.54 -25.17 14.37
C LEU A 271 6.98 -25.73 15.68
N ALA A 272 7.50 -26.86 16.19
CA ALA A 272 7.10 -27.42 17.46
C ALA A 272 7.43 -26.52 18.67
N THR A 273 8.37 -25.58 18.55
CA THR A 273 8.65 -24.57 19.58
C THR A 273 7.48 -23.61 19.81
N MET A 274 6.60 -23.46 18.81
CA MET A 274 5.39 -22.65 18.90
C MET A 274 4.21 -23.39 19.56
N GLY A 275 4.40 -24.61 19.99
CA GLY A 275 3.35 -25.47 20.56
C GLY A 275 2.89 -25.03 21.96
N PRO A 276 1.75 -25.58 22.44
CA PRO A 276 1.22 -25.28 23.77
C PRO A 276 2.21 -25.59 24.89
N GLY A 277 2.31 -24.71 25.88
CA GLY A 277 3.20 -24.88 27.03
C GLY A 277 4.69 -24.66 26.75
N ARG A 278 5.05 -24.24 25.55
CA ARG A 278 6.43 -23.88 25.21
C ARG A 278 6.69 -22.43 25.59
N PRO A 279 7.76 -22.11 26.36
CA PRO A 279 8.08 -20.72 26.71
C PRO A 279 8.43 -19.86 25.49
N THR A 280 8.90 -20.45 24.42
CA THR A 280 9.23 -19.83 23.14
C THR A 280 8.00 -19.30 22.39
N ALA A 281 6.82 -19.84 22.63
CA ALA A 281 5.59 -19.49 21.90
C ALA A 281 5.21 -17.99 22.02
N GLY A 282 5.51 -17.35 23.14
CA GLY A 282 5.29 -15.91 23.35
C GLY A 282 6.51 -15.04 23.06
N ASP A 283 7.68 -15.62 22.83
CA ASP A 283 8.92 -14.90 22.59
C ASP A 283 9.06 -14.54 21.11
N ALA A 284 9.14 -13.26 20.88
CA ALA A 284 9.22 -12.70 19.58
C ALA A 284 10.46 -13.08 18.74
N SER A 285 11.60 -13.32 19.37
CA SER A 285 12.82 -13.77 18.67
C SER A 285 12.60 -15.15 18.03
N TRP A 286 11.84 -16.02 18.70
CA TRP A 286 11.46 -17.33 18.18
C TRP A 286 10.44 -17.27 17.05
N GLY A 287 9.65 -16.18 16.96
CA GLY A 287 8.82 -15.88 15.80
C GLY A 287 9.64 -15.74 14.52
N GLY A 288 10.85 -15.15 14.61
CA GLY A 288 11.77 -15.04 13.47
C GLY A 288 12.27 -16.42 12.99
N ALA A 289 12.55 -17.36 13.91
CA ALA A 289 12.92 -18.73 13.56
C ALA A 289 11.74 -19.49 12.92
N ALA A 290 10.52 -19.30 13.46
CA ALA A 290 9.31 -19.87 12.87
C ALA A 290 9.05 -19.35 11.46
N LEU A 291 9.24 -18.05 11.22
CA LEU A 291 9.12 -17.46 9.88
C LEU A 291 10.12 -18.09 8.88
N ALA A 292 11.37 -18.26 9.29
CA ALA A 292 12.37 -18.93 8.46
C ALA A 292 11.99 -20.38 8.13
N ALA A 293 11.42 -21.12 9.10
CA ALA A 293 10.89 -22.46 8.87
C ALA A 293 9.73 -22.47 7.86
N LEU A 294 8.78 -21.52 7.96
CA LEU A 294 7.68 -21.37 7.02
C LEU A 294 8.20 -20.98 5.62
N THR A 295 9.25 -20.15 5.55
CA THR A 295 9.87 -19.74 4.28
C THR A 295 10.53 -20.90 3.54
N VAL A 296 11.18 -21.84 4.24
CA VAL A 296 11.70 -23.07 3.61
C VAL A 296 10.58 -23.81 2.89
N ASN A 297 9.40 -23.95 3.53
CA ASN A 297 8.24 -24.60 2.92
C ASN A 297 7.70 -23.80 1.72
N TYR A 298 7.52 -22.49 1.90
CA TYR A 298 7.05 -21.62 0.85
C TYR A 298 7.90 -21.74 -0.41
N LEU A 299 9.23 -21.58 -0.28
CA LEU A 299 10.15 -21.64 -1.42
C LEU A 299 10.20 -23.03 -2.05
N GLY A 300 10.09 -24.09 -1.23
CA GLY A 300 10.14 -25.46 -1.72
C GLY A 300 8.87 -25.91 -2.45
N VAL A 301 7.70 -25.44 -2.01
CA VAL A 301 6.41 -25.83 -2.63
C VAL A 301 6.01 -24.87 -3.74
N TYR A 302 6.54 -23.63 -3.78
CA TYR A 302 6.18 -22.64 -4.78
C TYR A 302 6.41 -23.18 -6.21
N PRO A 303 5.36 -23.25 -7.07
CA PRO A 303 5.45 -23.93 -8.37
C PRO A 303 6.50 -23.31 -9.31
N GLY A 304 6.74 -21.97 -9.19
CA GLY A 304 7.73 -21.26 -9.98
C GLY A 304 9.15 -21.77 -9.78
N ASN A 305 9.47 -22.31 -8.61
CA ASN A 305 10.81 -22.83 -8.27
C ASN A 305 11.05 -24.24 -8.80
N LYS A 306 9.98 -24.97 -9.21
CA LYS A 306 10.06 -26.32 -9.80
C LYS A 306 10.88 -27.33 -8.99
N ASP A 307 10.84 -27.20 -7.63
CA ASP A 307 11.64 -28.03 -6.72
C ASP A 307 11.03 -29.43 -6.55
N THR A 308 11.23 -30.30 -7.55
CA THR A 308 10.68 -31.67 -7.55
C THR A 308 11.25 -32.55 -6.45
N ALA A 309 12.46 -32.26 -5.96
CA ALA A 309 13.06 -33.02 -4.86
C ALA A 309 12.33 -32.69 -3.54
N PHE A 310 12.07 -31.44 -3.27
CA PHE A 310 11.31 -31.01 -2.12
C PHE A 310 9.85 -31.54 -2.17
N HIS A 311 9.18 -31.42 -3.32
CA HIS A 311 7.82 -31.95 -3.50
C HIS A 311 7.74 -33.44 -3.16
N ARG A 312 8.70 -34.27 -3.64
CA ARG A 312 8.75 -35.69 -3.30
C ARG A 312 8.97 -35.93 -1.81
N ALA A 313 9.88 -35.20 -1.18
CA ALA A 313 10.15 -35.31 0.25
C ALA A 313 8.91 -34.96 1.09
N VAL A 314 8.25 -33.84 0.77
CA VAL A 314 7.02 -33.41 1.45
C VAL A 314 5.86 -34.39 1.21
N ALA A 315 5.71 -34.92 0.00
CA ALA A 315 4.68 -35.93 -0.28
C ALA A 315 4.86 -37.22 0.56
N ALA A 316 6.10 -37.60 0.79
CA ALA A 316 6.43 -38.80 1.59
C ALA A 316 6.31 -38.56 3.11
N ASP A 317 6.47 -37.36 3.62
CA ASP A 317 6.51 -37.02 5.04
C ASP A 317 5.18 -36.45 5.55
N SER A 318 4.30 -37.28 6.04
CA SER A 318 3.03 -36.86 6.67
C SER A 318 3.23 -36.15 8.00
N GLY A 319 4.31 -36.42 8.72
CA GLY A 319 4.65 -35.77 9.99
C GLY A 319 5.02 -34.32 9.79
N TYR A 320 5.79 -34.04 8.72
CA TYR A 320 6.10 -32.69 8.31
C TYR A 320 4.82 -31.87 8.07
N ARG A 321 3.92 -32.35 7.23
CA ARG A 321 2.64 -31.65 6.96
C ARG A 321 1.79 -31.50 8.22
N ALA A 322 1.80 -32.47 9.12
CA ALA A 322 1.04 -32.38 10.37
C ALA A 322 1.54 -31.27 11.31
N ALA A 323 2.83 -30.91 11.25
CA ALA A 323 3.38 -29.79 12.04
C ALA A 323 2.71 -28.47 11.70
N PHE A 324 2.44 -28.20 10.42
CA PHE A 324 1.71 -27.00 9.98
C PHE A 324 0.23 -27.08 10.35
N ARG A 325 -0.40 -28.22 10.14
CA ARG A 325 -1.81 -28.46 10.46
C ARG A 325 -2.12 -28.22 11.94
N ALA A 326 -1.20 -28.51 12.84
CA ALA A 326 -1.36 -28.38 14.29
C ALA A 326 -1.66 -26.94 14.73
N PHE A 327 -1.25 -25.93 13.94
CA PHE A 327 -1.50 -24.52 14.24
C PHE A 327 -2.98 -24.15 14.32
N SER A 328 -3.87 -24.92 13.70
CA SER A 328 -5.32 -24.73 13.86
C SER A 328 -5.82 -24.85 15.32
N GLY A 329 -5.03 -25.54 16.17
CA GLY A 329 -5.29 -25.66 17.61
C GLY A 329 -4.47 -24.72 18.50
N HIS A 330 -3.59 -23.88 17.97
CA HIS A 330 -2.68 -23.05 18.76
C HIS A 330 -3.33 -21.77 19.29
N THR A 331 -4.43 -21.89 20.00
CA THR A 331 -5.19 -20.76 20.60
C THR A 331 -4.40 -19.99 21.65
N HIS A 332 -3.39 -20.62 22.27
CA HIS A 332 -2.49 -20.00 23.25
C HIS A 332 -1.63 -18.89 22.63
N LEU A 333 -1.51 -18.81 21.31
CA LEU A 333 -0.79 -17.75 20.59
C LEU A 333 -1.61 -16.48 20.45
N LYS A 334 -2.92 -16.49 20.69
CA LYS A 334 -3.75 -15.30 20.62
C LYS A 334 -3.24 -14.19 21.56
N GLY A 335 -3.09 -12.98 21.04
CA GLY A 335 -2.61 -11.84 21.80
C GLY A 335 -1.12 -11.87 22.15
N THR A 336 -0.37 -12.85 21.66
CA THR A 336 1.08 -12.90 21.83
C THR A 336 1.80 -12.27 20.62
N ALA A 337 3.10 -12.03 20.78
CA ALA A 337 3.98 -11.58 19.72
C ALA A 337 3.99 -12.49 18.48
N ASN A 338 3.60 -13.76 18.61
CA ASN A 338 3.64 -14.77 17.57
C ASN A 338 2.25 -15.20 17.07
N ALA A 339 1.19 -14.44 17.37
CA ALA A 339 -0.18 -14.75 16.94
C ALA A 339 -0.30 -14.94 15.40
N TRP A 340 0.47 -14.17 14.64
CA TRP A 340 0.52 -14.22 13.18
C TRP A 340 0.97 -15.57 12.62
N THR A 341 1.77 -16.35 13.36
CA THR A 341 2.27 -17.67 12.91
C THR A 341 1.16 -18.67 12.65
N VAL A 342 0.00 -18.52 13.32
CA VAL A 342 -1.16 -19.39 13.09
C VAL A 342 -1.67 -19.25 11.66
N ARG A 343 -1.88 -18.00 11.20
CA ARG A 343 -2.31 -17.71 9.83
C ARG A 343 -1.30 -18.25 8.81
N ASP A 344 -0.02 -17.96 9.04
CA ASP A 344 1.03 -18.28 8.07
C ASP A 344 1.25 -19.79 7.98
N ALA A 345 1.28 -20.50 9.11
CA ALA A 345 1.39 -21.96 9.09
C ALA A 345 0.19 -22.64 8.42
N LEU A 346 -1.03 -22.14 8.62
CA LEU A 346 -2.21 -22.66 7.95
C LEU A 346 -2.24 -22.30 6.46
N SER A 347 -1.70 -21.14 6.09
CA SER A 347 -1.47 -20.80 4.69
C SER A 347 -0.51 -21.77 4.02
N GLU A 348 0.61 -22.06 4.68
CA GLU A 348 1.59 -23.05 4.19
C GLU A 348 1.04 -24.47 4.20
N TYR A 349 0.16 -24.83 5.13
CA TYR A 349 -0.57 -26.10 5.08
C TYR A 349 -1.43 -26.23 3.80
N GLY A 350 -2.18 -25.18 3.49
CA GLY A 350 -2.99 -25.14 2.26
C GLY A 350 -2.13 -25.26 1.00
N ARG A 351 -0.92 -24.68 1.00
CA ARG A 351 0.03 -24.73 -0.10
C ARG A 351 0.45 -26.16 -0.47
N PHE A 352 0.41 -27.12 0.43
CA PHE A 352 0.70 -28.53 0.10
C PHE A 352 -0.21 -29.11 -0.98
N GLY A 353 -1.39 -28.54 -1.24
CA GLY A 353 -2.24 -28.92 -2.36
C GLY A 353 -1.64 -28.58 -3.74
N GLN A 354 -0.55 -27.83 -3.80
CA GLN A 354 0.22 -27.59 -5.04
C GLN A 354 1.25 -28.70 -5.32
N VAL A 355 1.49 -29.61 -4.36
CA VAL A 355 2.31 -30.80 -4.54
C VAL A 355 1.48 -31.88 -5.23
N ASP A 356 2.04 -32.50 -6.24
CA ASP A 356 1.38 -33.55 -7.04
C ASP A 356 0.84 -34.67 -6.15
N GLY A 357 -0.41 -35.04 -6.39
CA GLY A 357 -1.12 -36.09 -5.66
C GLY A 357 -1.67 -35.71 -4.28
N LEU A 358 -1.29 -34.54 -3.69
CA LEU A 358 -1.76 -34.14 -2.37
C LEU A 358 -3.05 -33.32 -2.39
N ARG A 359 -3.39 -32.66 -3.49
CA ARG A 359 -4.54 -31.73 -3.59
C ARG A 359 -5.85 -32.29 -3.05
N PRO A 360 -6.30 -33.51 -3.41
CA PRO A 360 -7.60 -34.02 -2.93
C PRO A 360 -7.65 -34.16 -1.40
N ALA A 361 -6.58 -34.71 -0.81
CA ALA A 361 -6.50 -34.87 0.64
C ALA A 361 -6.42 -33.53 1.38
N ILE A 362 -5.57 -32.63 0.91
CA ILE A 362 -5.43 -31.28 1.48
C ILE A 362 -6.76 -30.53 1.38
N THR A 363 -7.43 -30.53 0.23
CA THR A 363 -8.71 -29.84 0.05
C THR A 363 -9.79 -30.35 1.01
N THR A 364 -9.90 -31.65 1.21
CA THR A 364 -10.82 -32.24 2.20
C THR A 364 -10.49 -31.77 3.61
N ASP A 365 -9.22 -31.75 3.96
CA ASP A 365 -8.78 -31.37 5.30
C ASP A 365 -8.93 -29.85 5.56
N LEU A 366 -8.73 -29.02 4.53
CA LEU A 366 -8.97 -27.56 4.61
C LEU A 366 -10.40 -27.24 5.06
N GLY A 367 -11.40 -28.00 4.58
CA GLY A 367 -12.79 -27.81 4.99
C GLY A 367 -13.03 -28.13 6.48
N ALA A 368 -12.38 -29.18 6.99
CA ALA A 368 -12.43 -29.50 8.43
C ALA A 368 -11.68 -28.46 9.27
N LEU A 369 -10.53 -28.00 8.81
CA LEU A 369 -9.73 -26.97 9.47
C LEU A 369 -10.42 -25.61 9.48
N LEU A 370 -11.17 -25.28 8.44
CA LEU A 370 -11.95 -24.04 8.36
C LEU A 370 -12.91 -23.92 9.56
N LYS A 371 -13.66 -24.99 9.84
CA LYS A 371 -14.57 -25.04 11.00
C LYS A 371 -13.82 -24.95 12.33
N THR A 372 -12.64 -25.57 12.40
CA THR A 372 -11.78 -25.50 13.59
C THR A 372 -11.26 -24.07 13.79
N ALA A 373 -10.83 -23.42 12.72
CA ALA A 373 -10.35 -22.02 12.76
C ALA A 373 -11.47 -21.05 13.14
N GLU A 374 -12.67 -21.25 12.63
CA GLU A 374 -13.85 -20.47 13.00
C GLU A 374 -14.14 -20.57 14.50
N THR A 375 -14.13 -21.81 15.05
CA THR A 375 -14.35 -22.06 16.48
C THR A 375 -13.25 -21.45 17.34
N ASN A 376 -11.99 -21.61 16.94
CA ASN A 376 -10.83 -21.24 17.75
C ASN A 376 -10.45 -19.77 17.63
N PHE A 377 -10.64 -19.16 16.46
CA PHE A 377 -10.14 -17.81 16.16
C PHE A 377 -11.24 -16.82 15.74
N GLY A 378 -12.42 -17.32 15.41
CA GLY A 378 -13.56 -16.55 14.96
C GLY A 378 -13.75 -16.58 13.43
N ASP A 379 -14.97 -16.29 13.03
CA ASP A 379 -15.35 -16.12 11.64
C ASP A 379 -14.59 -14.93 11.02
N LEU A 380 -14.24 -15.04 9.74
CA LEU A 380 -13.47 -14.05 8.99
C LEU A 380 -12.11 -13.70 9.59
N SER A 381 -11.64 -14.43 10.61
CA SER A 381 -10.30 -14.23 11.18
C SER A 381 -9.19 -14.57 10.18
N ALA A 382 -7.98 -14.04 10.42
CA ALA A 382 -6.85 -14.28 9.53
C ALA A 382 -6.53 -15.78 9.31
N PRO A 383 -6.55 -16.67 10.33
CA PRO A 383 -6.42 -18.12 10.12
C PRO A 383 -7.54 -18.70 9.27
N TRP A 384 -8.79 -18.29 9.51
CA TRP A 384 -9.94 -18.70 8.71
C TRP A 384 -9.81 -18.26 7.25
N ALA A 385 -9.44 -17.00 7.02
CA ALA A 385 -9.30 -16.43 5.70
C ALA A 385 -8.21 -17.11 4.86
N SER A 386 -7.09 -17.52 5.48
CA SER A 386 -6.05 -18.32 4.81
C SER A 386 -6.59 -19.64 4.26
N LEU A 387 -7.39 -20.37 5.07
CA LEU A 387 -7.98 -21.64 4.64
C LEU A 387 -9.04 -21.43 3.56
N ALA A 388 -9.90 -20.41 3.71
CA ALA A 388 -10.89 -20.04 2.71
C ALA A 388 -10.26 -19.63 1.38
N SER A 389 -9.11 -18.92 1.42
CA SER A 389 -8.34 -18.55 0.23
C SER A 389 -7.90 -19.77 -0.56
N TRP A 390 -7.36 -20.79 0.12
CA TRP A 390 -6.96 -22.04 -0.54
C TRP A 390 -8.14 -22.84 -1.09
N LEU A 391 -9.28 -22.88 -0.37
CA LEU A 391 -10.50 -23.50 -0.89
C LEU A 391 -11.00 -22.81 -2.17
N ASN A 392 -10.91 -21.48 -2.25
CA ASN A 392 -11.21 -20.74 -3.48
C ASN A 392 -10.19 -21.03 -4.59
N THR A 393 -8.90 -21.07 -4.27
CA THR A 393 -7.82 -21.36 -5.21
C THR A 393 -7.96 -22.75 -5.81
N TYR A 394 -8.44 -23.70 -5.04
CA TYR A 394 -8.67 -25.08 -5.49
C TYR A 394 -10.09 -25.34 -6.01
N GLU A 395 -10.90 -24.30 -6.19
CA GLU A 395 -12.29 -24.38 -6.67
C GLU A 395 -13.17 -25.30 -5.81
N ALA A 396 -12.87 -25.40 -4.53
CA ALA A 396 -13.50 -26.29 -3.56
C ALA A 396 -14.28 -25.56 -2.46
N CYS A 397 -14.61 -24.28 -2.66
CA CYS A 397 -15.24 -23.41 -1.66
C CYS A 397 -16.74 -23.66 -1.48
N ALA A 398 -17.43 -24.17 -2.53
CA ALA A 398 -18.90 -24.26 -2.57
C ALA A 398 -19.50 -25.13 -1.44
N PRO A 399 -18.99 -26.33 -1.11
CA PRO A 399 -19.52 -27.16 -0.04
C PRO A 399 -19.49 -26.50 1.35
N TYR A 400 -18.64 -25.51 1.53
CA TYR A 400 -18.42 -24.83 2.81
C TYR A 400 -19.03 -23.44 2.88
N ASN A 401 -19.69 -22.98 1.80
CA ASN A 401 -20.30 -21.65 1.69
C ASN A 401 -19.26 -20.50 1.90
N VAL A 402 -18.06 -20.66 1.33
CA VAL A 402 -16.94 -19.73 1.46
C VAL A 402 -16.34 -19.34 0.11
N CYS A 403 -17.13 -19.42 -0.97
CA CYS A 403 -16.71 -18.82 -2.22
C CYS A 403 -16.72 -17.28 -2.09
N LYS A 404 -15.90 -16.60 -2.91
CA LYS A 404 -15.75 -15.14 -2.82
C LYS A 404 -17.06 -14.37 -2.69
N PRO A 405 -18.14 -14.65 -3.49
CA PRO A 405 -19.40 -13.93 -3.35
C PRO A 405 -20.09 -14.11 -1.98
N GLN A 406 -19.97 -15.31 -1.37
CA GLN A 406 -20.54 -15.56 -0.04
C GLN A 406 -19.74 -14.87 1.05
N ILE A 407 -18.41 -14.84 0.92
CA ILE A 407 -17.53 -14.09 1.84
C ILE A 407 -17.81 -12.60 1.71
N GLU A 408 -17.89 -12.08 0.49
CA GLU A 408 -18.17 -10.67 0.22
C GLU A 408 -19.52 -10.23 0.85
N ALA A 409 -20.55 -11.04 0.73
CA ALA A 409 -21.85 -10.76 1.34
C ALA A 409 -21.79 -10.72 2.88
N ARG A 410 -20.86 -11.44 3.51
CA ARG A 410 -20.61 -11.42 4.98
C ARG A 410 -19.78 -10.22 5.41
N VAL A 411 -18.80 -9.84 4.61
CA VAL A 411 -17.93 -8.68 4.85
C VAL A 411 -18.69 -7.37 4.66
N PHE A 412 -19.57 -7.31 3.66
CA PHE A 412 -20.35 -6.14 3.29
C PHE A 412 -21.87 -6.45 3.32
N PRO A 413 -22.46 -6.66 4.50
CA PRO A 413 -23.84 -7.09 4.62
C PRO A 413 -24.87 -5.99 4.34
N ARG A 414 -24.45 -4.73 4.26
CA ARG A 414 -25.28 -3.57 4.00
C ARG A 414 -24.91 -2.92 2.68
N ALA A 415 -25.92 -2.39 1.99
CA ALA A 415 -25.73 -1.59 0.77
C ALA A 415 -26.50 -0.27 0.93
N TYR A 416 -25.81 0.84 0.71
CA TYR A 416 -26.37 2.19 0.73
C TYR A 416 -26.23 2.80 -0.66
N ARG A 417 -27.27 3.44 -1.14
CA ARG A 417 -27.32 4.05 -2.48
C ARG A 417 -27.69 5.51 -2.41
N TYR A 418 -26.98 6.30 -3.20
CA TYR A 418 -27.16 7.76 -3.28
C TYR A 418 -27.21 8.20 -4.74
N ASP A 419 -27.75 9.40 -4.99
CA ASP A 419 -27.83 10.01 -6.33
C ASP A 419 -28.48 9.09 -7.37
N LYS A 420 -29.60 8.44 -7.03
CA LYS A 420 -30.31 7.49 -7.91
C LYS A 420 -29.41 6.33 -8.38
N GLY A 421 -28.47 5.91 -7.54
CA GLY A 421 -27.52 4.85 -7.86
C GLY A 421 -26.21 5.34 -8.47
N GLY A 422 -25.97 6.65 -8.49
CA GLY A 422 -24.65 7.21 -8.88
C GLY A 422 -23.53 6.89 -7.88
N ILE A 423 -23.87 6.57 -6.62
CA ILE A 423 -22.95 6.06 -5.61
C ILE A 423 -23.59 4.86 -4.92
N GLU A 424 -22.86 3.75 -4.85
CA GLU A 424 -23.24 2.56 -4.10
C GLU A 424 -22.13 2.20 -3.11
N VAL A 425 -22.48 2.14 -1.82
CA VAL A 425 -21.53 1.79 -0.74
C VAL A 425 -21.93 0.45 -0.14
N ARG A 426 -21.02 -0.51 -0.15
CA ARG A 426 -21.18 -1.81 0.50
C ARG A 426 -20.26 -1.87 1.73
N THR A 427 -20.82 -2.21 2.91
CA THR A 427 -20.10 -2.15 4.18
C THR A 427 -20.79 -2.94 5.29
N ALA A 428 -20.10 -3.15 6.41
CA ALA A 428 -20.69 -3.56 7.68
C ALA A 428 -20.97 -2.36 8.61
N LEU A 429 -20.48 -1.17 8.27
CA LEU A 429 -20.65 0.04 9.08
C LEU A 429 -22.08 0.58 9.02
N ASP A 430 -22.41 1.45 9.95
CA ASP A 430 -23.73 2.07 10.01
C ASP A 430 -23.91 3.16 8.94
N GLN A 431 -25.12 3.54 8.74
CA GLN A 431 -25.50 4.53 7.75
C GLN A 431 -24.94 5.93 8.09
N ALA A 432 -24.83 6.28 9.37
CA ALA A 432 -24.33 7.59 9.78
C ALA A 432 -22.88 7.82 9.31
N THR A 433 -22.04 6.80 9.42
CA THR A 433 -20.67 6.84 8.90
C THR A 433 -20.65 7.04 7.39
N VAL A 434 -21.50 6.32 6.65
CA VAL A 434 -21.56 6.43 5.19
C VAL A 434 -22.14 7.77 4.75
N ASP A 435 -23.14 8.30 5.48
CA ASP A 435 -23.72 9.61 5.21
C ASP A 435 -22.67 10.73 5.29
N GLN A 436 -21.74 10.66 6.25
CA GLN A 436 -20.64 11.62 6.35
C GLN A 436 -19.80 11.65 5.06
N LEU A 437 -19.42 10.46 4.56
CA LEU A 437 -18.67 10.37 3.30
C LEU A 437 -19.47 10.90 2.12
N TYR A 438 -20.75 10.59 2.08
CA TYR A 438 -21.63 11.08 1.02
C TYR A 438 -21.72 12.61 1.01
N TYR A 439 -21.87 13.25 2.16
CA TYR A 439 -21.90 14.72 2.24
C TYR A 439 -20.53 15.33 1.90
N ALA A 440 -19.45 14.72 2.30
CA ALA A 440 -18.10 15.14 1.89
C ALA A 440 -17.96 15.10 0.36
N SER A 441 -18.47 14.05 -0.31
CA SER A 441 -18.47 13.98 -1.77
C SER A 441 -19.19 15.14 -2.43
N LYS A 442 -20.25 15.67 -1.82
CA LYS A 442 -20.98 16.82 -2.37
C LYS A 442 -20.20 18.13 -2.29
N GLN A 443 -19.44 18.34 -1.23
CA GLN A 443 -18.54 19.49 -1.13
C GLN A 443 -17.44 19.42 -2.19
N VAL A 444 -16.78 18.27 -2.32
CA VAL A 444 -15.75 18.05 -3.34
C VAL A 444 -16.32 18.25 -4.74
N LYS A 445 -17.45 17.61 -5.07
CA LYS A 445 -18.08 17.68 -6.38
C LYS A 445 -18.49 19.10 -6.76
N ALA A 446 -19.06 19.86 -5.82
CA ALA A 446 -19.47 21.23 -6.07
C ALA A 446 -18.26 22.12 -6.42
N GLN A 447 -17.17 22.02 -5.66
CA GLN A 447 -15.96 22.79 -5.93
C GLN A 447 -15.25 22.30 -7.19
N PHE A 448 -15.24 21.00 -7.45
CA PHE A 448 -14.68 20.43 -8.67
C PHE A 448 -15.38 20.99 -9.92
N PHE A 449 -16.71 21.01 -9.94
CA PHE A 449 -17.44 21.56 -11.08
C PHE A 449 -17.29 23.08 -11.23
N ARG A 450 -17.12 23.82 -10.13
CA ARG A 450 -16.75 25.23 -10.19
C ARG A 450 -15.41 25.43 -10.90
N VAL A 451 -14.38 24.67 -10.52
CA VAL A 451 -13.04 24.76 -11.14
C VAL A 451 -13.10 24.34 -12.60
N LEU A 452 -13.77 23.21 -12.89
CA LEU A 452 -13.88 22.65 -14.23
C LEU A 452 -14.74 23.55 -15.17
N GLY A 453 -15.68 24.29 -14.60
CA GLY A 453 -16.62 25.13 -15.34
C GLY A 453 -17.74 24.36 -16.07
N THR A 454 -17.94 23.09 -15.74
CA THR A 454 -19.00 22.23 -16.30
C THR A 454 -19.30 21.05 -15.39
N ASP A 455 -20.52 20.55 -15.43
CA ASP A 455 -20.97 19.32 -14.77
C ASP A 455 -21.27 18.19 -15.78
N VAL A 456 -20.97 18.42 -17.07
CA VAL A 456 -21.19 17.44 -18.14
C VAL A 456 -20.05 16.42 -18.15
N PRO A 457 -20.34 15.12 -17.96
CA PRO A 457 -19.32 14.08 -17.99
C PRO A 457 -18.72 13.92 -19.40
N LEU A 458 -17.55 13.29 -19.46
CA LEU A 458 -16.91 12.94 -20.74
C LEU A 458 -17.80 11.98 -21.54
N THR A 459 -17.88 12.22 -22.85
CA THR A 459 -18.69 11.40 -23.74
C THR A 459 -18.11 10.00 -23.86
N GLY A 460 -18.96 8.99 -23.59
CA GLY A 460 -18.55 7.58 -23.73
C GLY A 460 -17.90 6.99 -22.48
N ASP A 461 -17.73 7.77 -21.41
CA ASP A 461 -17.23 7.23 -20.15
C ASP A 461 -18.26 6.22 -19.55
N PRO A 462 -17.82 4.98 -19.22
CA PRO A 462 -18.73 3.93 -18.73
C PRO A 462 -19.03 4.04 -17.23
N ASN A 463 -18.29 4.84 -16.47
CA ASN A 463 -18.25 4.86 -15.02
C ASN A 463 -19.37 5.73 -14.40
N ALA A 464 -20.62 5.43 -14.74
CA ALA A 464 -21.78 6.19 -14.25
C ALA A 464 -22.05 6.02 -12.75
N THR A 465 -21.62 4.92 -12.14
CA THR A 465 -21.78 4.59 -10.73
C THR A 465 -20.43 4.41 -10.07
N LEU A 466 -20.18 5.11 -8.97
CA LEU A 466 -19.06 4.86 -8.08
C LEU A 466 -19.45 3.75 -7.08
N HIS A 467 -18.71 2.65 -7.10
CA HIS A 467 -18.85 1.55 -6.15
C HIS A 467 -17.80 1.68 -5.03
N ILE A 468 -18.26 1.66 -3.79
CA ILE A 468 -17.39 1.78 -2.62
C ILE A 468 -17.51 0.52 -1.77
N HIS A 469 -16.40 -0.19 -1.56
CA HIS A 469 -16.29 -1.31 -0.64
C HIS A 469 -15.55 -0.86 0.61
N LEU A 470 -16.30 -0.58 1.68
CA LEU A 470 -15.78 -0.02 2.91
C LEU A 470 -15.71 -1.10 3.99
N TYR A 471 -14.50 -1.58 4.28
CA TYR A 471 -14.24 -2.55 5.34
C TYR A 471 -14.45 -1.92 6.73
N ALA A 472 -14.92 -2.72 7.68
CA ALA A 472 -15.22 -2.23 9.03
C ALA A 472 -13.97 -1.84 9.84
N SER A 473 -12.83 -2.38 9.48
CA SER A 473 -11.55 -2.07 10.13
C SER A 473 -10.36 -2.29 9.19
N ARG A 474 -9.21 -1.73 9.58
CA ARG A 474 -7.94 -2.02 8.91
C ARG A 474 -7.61 -3.52 8.92
N ALA A 475 -7.83 -4.20 10.04
CA ALA A 475 -7.57 -5.62 10.15
C ALA A 475 -8.42 -6.45 9.16
N ASP A 476 -9.70 -6.08 8.98
CA ASP A 476 -10.55 -6.73 7.98
C ASP A 476 -10.05 -6.47 6.56
N TYR A 477 -9.64 -5.23 6.27
CA TYR A 477 -9.06 -4.88 4.98
C TYR A 477 -7.82 -5.71 4.68
N GLU A 478 -6.86 -5.74 5.59
CA GLU A 478 -5.59 -6.45 5.44
C GLU A 478 -5.76 -7.98 5.29
N VAL A 479 -6.80 -8.54 5.90
CA VAL A 479 -7.09 -9.99 5.86
C VAL A 479 -7.96 -10.38 4.66
N LEU A 480 -9.02 -9.64 4.40
CA LEU A 480 -10.08 -10.06 3.50
C LEU A 480 -9.97 -9.45 2.10
N HIS A 481 -9.35 -8.27 1.95
CA HIS A 481 -9.17 -7.65 0.65
C HIS A 481 -8.32 -8.51 -0.31
N PRO A 482 -7.15 -9.06 0.10
CA PRO A 482 -6.40 -9.97 -0.75
C PRO A 482 -7.17 -11.25 -1.12
N LEU A 483 -7.96 -11.78 -0.19
CA LEU A 483 -8.81 -12.94 -0.44
C LEU A 483 -9.86 -12.65 -1.52
N LEU A 484 -10.55 -11.52 -1.41
CA LEU A 484 -11.65 -11.16 -2.31
C LEU A 484 -11.16 -10.70 -3.68
N THR A 485 -10.14 -9.85 -3.71
CA THR A 485 -9.70 -9.15 -4.92
C THR A 485 -8.40 -9.69 -5.52
N GLY A 486 -7.54 -10.32 -4.73
CA GLY A 486 -6.16 -10.69 -5.11
C GLY A 486 -5.17 -9.53 -5.04
N MET A 487 -5.59 -8.35 -4.59
CA MET A 487 -4.73 -7.16 -4.47
C MET A 487 -4.07 -7.08 -3.11
N GLY A 488 -2.91 -6.42 -3.05
CA GLY A 488 -2.20 -6.13 -1.80
C GLY A 488 -2.88 -5.02 -0.99
N THR A 489 -2.48 -4.90 0.28
CA THR A 489 -3.04 -3.96 1.26
C THR A 489 -1.98 -3.04 1.87
N ASN A 490 -0.86 -2.86 1.20
CA ASN A 490 0.18 -1.90 1.58
C ASN A 490 -0.18 -0.43 1.21
N ASN A 491 -1.47 -0.14 1.16
CA ASN A 491 -2.08 1.17 0.89
C ASN A 491 -3.19 1.46 1.91
N GLY A 492 -3.65 2.69 1.97
CA GLY A 492 -4.78 3.10 2.83
C GLY A 492 -6.14 2.91 2.14
N GLY A 493 -6.14 2.75 0.84
CA GLY A 493 -7.27 2.53 -0.03
C GLY A 493 -6.79 2.50 -1.46
N VAL A 494 -7.65 2.08 -2.37
CA VAL A 494 -7.34 2.04 -3.80
C VAL A 494 -8.60 2.30 -4.62
N TYR A 495 -8.53 3.27 -5.51
CA TYR A 495 -9.52 3.49 -6.53
C TYR A 495 -9.11 2.75 -7.82
N ILE A 496 -10.04 2.03 -8.40
CA ILE A 496 -9.87 1.32 -9.68
C ILE A 496 -10.85 1.94 -10.65
N GLU A 497 -10.34 2.64 -11.63
CA GLU A 497 -11.17 3.37 -12.58
C GLU A 497 -12.01 2.45 -13.45
N GLN A 498 -11.48 1.30 -13.88
CA GLN A 498 -12.26 0.30 -14.58
C GLN A 498 -13.38 -0.26 -13.69
N GLY A 499 -14.62 0.19 -13.93
CA GLY A 499 -15.78 -0.12 -13.09
C GLY A 499 -15.90 0.76 -11.86
N ALA A 500 -15.18 1.88 -11.81
CA ALA A 500 -15.25 2.93 -10.79
C ALA A 500 -15.39 2.37 -9.36
N THR A 501 -14.44 1.58 -8.91
CA THR A 501 -14.53 0.89 -7.61
C THR A 501 -13.46 1.40 -6.65
N PHE A 502 -13.89 1.86 -5.49
CA PHE A 502 -13.01 2.30 -4.40
C PHE A 502 -13.07 1.30 -3.23
N TYR A 503 -11.92 0.82 -2.79
CA TYR A 503 -11.76 -0.05 -1.64
C TYR A 503 -11.00 0.68 -0.54
N THR A 504 -11.54 0.70 0.68
CA THR A 504 -10.89 1.26 1.86
C THR A 504 -11.48 0.70 3.15
N TYR A 505 -11.06 1.23 4.30
CA TYR A 505 -11.49 0.76 5.62
C TYR A 505 -11.73 1.91 6.60
N GLN A 506 -12.59 1.67 7.60
CA GLN A 506 -12.73 2.56 8.76
C GLN A 506 -11.45 2.57 9.56
N ARG A 507 -10.92 3.76 9.84
CA ARG A 507 -9.60 3.97 10.40
C ARG A 507 -9.59 4.76 11.68
N ARG A 508 -8.64 4.44 12.53
CA ARG A 508 -8.35 5.17 13.77
C ARG A 508 -7.13 6.04 13.53
N VAL A 509 -7.23 7.32 13.84
CA VAL A 509 -6.09 8.26 13.77
C VAL A 509 -5.55 8.44 15.18
N PRO A 510 -4.24 8.33 15.43
CA PRO A 510 -3.14 8.05 14.47
C PRO A 510 -2.76 6.57 14.34
N GLN A 511 -3.52 5.62 14.90
CA GLN A 511 -3.10 4.21 15.04
C GLN A 511 -3.06 3.46 13.69
N ASP A 512 -4.04 3.71 12.82
CA ASP A 512 -4.15 3.04 11.53
C ASP A 512 -3.62 3.93 10.40
N SER A 513 -3.72 5.25 10.53
CA SER A 513 -3.43 6.23 9.49
C SER A 513 -3.16 7.62 10.08
N SER A 514 -2.47 8.46 9.33
CA SER A 514 -2.38 9.91 9.57
C SER A 514 -3.61 10.67 9.06
N LEU A 515 -4.40 10.07 8.15
CA LEU A 515 -5.61 10.62 7.56
C LEU A 515 -6.86 9.99 8.18
N THR A 516 -7.90 10.77 8.34
CA THR A 516 -9.25 10.28 8.63
C THR A 516 -9.80 9.53 7.41
N LEU A 517 -10.89 8.76 7.61
CA LEU A 517 -11.57 8.11 6.50
C LEU A 517 -12.14 9.15 5.52
N GLU A 518 -12.63 10.27 6.03
CA GLU A 518 -13.19 11.35 5.19
C GLU A 518 -12.10 12.01 4.34
N GLU A 519 -10.93 12.33 4.91
CA GLU A 519 -9.82 12.91 4.15
C GLU A 519 -9.38 12.00 3.01
N LEU A 520 -9.17 10.71 3.28
CA LEU A 520 -8.86 9.77 2.20
C LEU A 520 -9.99 9.68 1.18
N PHE A 521 -11.24 9.62 1.62
CA PHE A 521 -12.37 9.51 0.72
C PHE A 521 -12.47 10.71 -0.23
N ARG A 522 -12.24 11.92 0.25
CA ARG A 522 -12.20 13.14 -0.58
C ARG A 522 -11.14 13.04 -1.68
N HIS A 523 -9.97 12.52 -1.33
CA HIS A 523 -8.86 12.27 -2.24
C HIS A 523 -9.25 11.27 -3.34
N GLU A 524 -9.71 10.09 -2.97
CA GLU A 524 -10.09 9.03 -3.92
C GLU A 524 -11.34 9.40 -4.74
N TYR A 525 -12.26 10.15 -4.16
CA TYR A 525 -13.42 10.67 -4.88
C TYR A 525 -13.01 11.64 -5.99
N THR A 526 -11.94 12.41 -5.78
CA THR A 526 -11.39 13.29 -6.81
C THR A 526 -10.83 12.50 -7.99
N HIS A 527 -10.17 11.36 -7.76
CA HIS A 527 -9.76 10.47 -8.87
C HIS A 527 -10.95 10.01 -9.71
N TYR A 528 -12.06 9.63 -9.05
CA TYR A 528 -13.31 9.32 -9.77
C TYR A 528 -13.82 10.50 -10.59
N LEU A 529 -13.80 11.71 -10.04
CA LEU A 529 -14.23 12.92 -10.76
C LEU A 529 -13.30 13.22 -11.93
N ASN A 530 -11.99 13.11 -11.75
CA ASN A 530 -11.01 13.32 -12.83
C ASN A 530 -11.25 12.34 -13.98
N GLY A 531 -11.36 11.05 -13.71
CA GLY A 531 -11.58 10.04 -14.76
C GLY A 531 -12.90 10.24 -15.50
N ARG A 532 -13.96 10.62 -14.79
CA ARG A 532 -15.27 10.76 -15.42
C ARG A 532 -15.51 12.11 -16.10
N TRP A 533 -14.90 13.21 -15.62
CA TRP A 533 -15.19 14.56 -16.13
C TRP A 533 -14.01 15.30 -16.75
N ALA A 534 -12.76 14.89 -16.48
CA ALA A 534 -11.59 15.62 -16.93
C ALA A 534 -10.72 14.85 -17.92
N VAL A 535 -10.23 13.66 -17.57
CA VAL A 535 -9.24 12.92 -18.37
C VAL A 535 -9.89 11.77 -19.14
N PRO A 536 -9.88 11.80 -20.50
CA PRO A 536 -10.43 10.72 -21.30
C PRO A 536 -9.64 9.41 -21.22
N GLY A 537 -10.36 8.28 -21.26
CA GLY A 537 -9.75 6.94 -21.26
C GLY A 537 -9.72 6.32 -19.87
N MET A 538 -9.03 5.18 -19.75
CA MET A 538 -8.88 4.46 -18.48
C MET A 538 -7.50 4.66 -17.90
N PHE A 539 -7.42 4.75 -16.59
CA PHE A 539 -6.14 4.91 -15.87
C PHE A 539 -5.14 3.82 -16.28
N GLY A 540 -3.93 4.25 -16.62
CA GLY A 540 -2.86 3.38 -17.09
C GLY A 540 -2.92 3.04 -18.57
N GLU A 541 -3.96 3.45 -19.31
CA GLU A 541 -4.12 3.19 -20.74
C GLU A 541 -3.96 4.48 -21.56
N GLY A 542 -3.55 4.33 -22.82
CA GLY A 542 -3.47 5.45 -23.76
C GLY A 542 -2.35 6.47 -23.47
N PRO A 543 -2.36 7.59 -24.20
CA PRO A 543 -1.28 8.59 -24.16
C PRO A 543 -1.22 9.39 -22.85
N TRP A 544 -2.34 9.54 -22.15
CA TRP A 544 -2.42 10.29 -20.88
C TRP A 544 -1.58 9.69 -19.76
N TYR A 545 -1.44 8.37 -19.75
CA TYR A 545 -0.74 7.65 -18.68
C TYR A 545 0.66 7.14 -19.08
N GLN A 546 1.15 7.56 -20.26
CA GLN A 546 2.51 7.22 -20.69
C GLN A 546 3.55 8.14 -20.04
N GLY A 547 4.59 7.56 -19.47
CA GLY A 547 5.71 8.29 -18.89
C GLY A 547 5.34 9.17 -17.69
N ASP A 548 4.35 8.75 -16.91
CA ASP A 548 3.86 9.45 -15.73
C ASP A 548 3.35 10.87 -16.04
N LEU A 549 2.72 11.06 -17.21
CA LEU A 549 2.29 12.38 -17.71
C LEU A 549 1.33 13.07 -16.73
N THR A 550 0.34 12.36 -16.21
CA THR A 550 -0.71 12.91 -15.34
C THR A 550 -0.41 12.76 -13.84
N THR A 551 0.66 12.07 -13.44
CA THR A 551 0.92 11.72 -12.04
C THR A 551 0.81 12.90 -11.08
N ALA A 552 1.44 14.03 -11.38
CA ALA A 552 1.38 15.23 -10.51
C ALA A 552 0.01 15.90 -10.53
N MET A 553 -0.72 15.82 -11.64
CA MET A 553 -2.08 16.35 -11.75
C MET A 553 -3.05 15.45 -10.96
N ASP A 554 -3.04 14.14 -11.20
CA ASP A 554 -3.94 13.20 -10.54
C ASP A 554 -3.84 13.30 -9.01
N GLU A 555 -2.63 13.22 -8.47
CA GLU A 555 -2.42 13.25 -7.03
C GLU A 555 -2.52 14.67 -6.45
N GLY A 556 -2.00 15.65 -7.17
CA GLY A 556 -2.03 17.04 -6.72
C GLY A 556 -3.43 17.62 -6.69
N THR A 557 -4.28 17.30 -7.67
CA THR A 557 -5.69 17.75 -7.66
C THR A 557 -6.50 16.99 -6.60
N ALA A 558 -6.21 15.72 -6.35
CA ALA A 558 -6.81 14.97 -5.26
C ALA A 558 -6.50 15.61 -3.89
N GLU A 559 -5.26 16.01 -3.66
CA GLU A 559 -4.86 16.77 -2.47
C GLU A 559 -5.47 18.17 -2.41
N PHE A 560 -5.62 18.84 -3.53
CA PHE A 560 -6.23 20.16 -3.64
C PHE A 560 -7.72 20.13 -3.27
N PHE A 561 -8.52 19.27 -3.89
CA PHE A 561 -9.95 19.16 -3.64
C PHE A 561 -10.30 18.58 -2.26
N ASP A 562 -9.36 17.98 -1.59
CA ASP A 562 -9.52 17.58 -0.20
C ASP A 562 -9.78 18.79 0.74
N GLY A 563 -9.33 19.97 0.34
CA GLY A 563 -9.62 21.26 0.99
C GLY A 563 -10.98 21.87 0.60
N ALA A 564 -11.81 21.18 -0.19
CA ALA A 564 -13.10 21.70 -0.65
C ALA A 564 -14.06 21.97 0.54
N THR A 565 -14.65 23.16 0.55
CA THR A 565 -15.66 23.56 1.52
C THR A 565 -17.01 23.76 0.84
N ARG A 566 -18.06 23.93 1.62
CA ARG A 566 -19.39 24.19 1.09
C ARG A 566 -19.48 25.53 0.37
N ASP A 567 -19.04 26.63 1.00
CA ASP A 567 -19.29 28.01 0.61
C ASP A 567 -18.05 28.93 0.67
N GLU A 568 -16.93 28.43 1.17
CA GLU A 568 -15.69 29.21 1.25
C GLU A 568 -14.67 28.80 0.18
N GLY A 569 -15.09 28.12 -0.85
CA GLY A 569 -14.22 27.65 -1.93
C GLY A 569 -13.35 26.45 -1.48
N ILE A 570 -12.09 26.46 -1.89
CA ILE A 570 -11.11 25.45 -1.53
C ILE A 570 -10.07 26.10 -0.62
N LYS A 571 -9.79 25.47 0.50
CA LYS A 571 -8.90 26.01 1.54
C LYS A 571 -7.58 25.24 1.59
N VAL A 572 -6.50 25.96 1.85
CA VAL A 572 -5.18 25.34 2.05
C VAL A 572 -5.18 24.46 3.29
N ARG A 573 -4.86 23.20 3.10
CA ARG A 573 -4.85 22.21 4.17
C ARG A 573 -3.59 22.28 5.02
N LYS A 574 -3.79 22.28 6.34
CA LYS A 574 -2.71 22.26 7.35
C LYS A 574 -1.75 21.08 7.16
N SER A 575 -2.25 19.91 6.77
CA SER A 575 -1.44 18.69 6.60
C SER A 575 -0.42 18.83 5.47
N LEU A 576 -0.79 19.44 4.34
CA LEU A 576 0.11 19.64 3.19
C LEU A 576 1.28 20.56 3.56
N VAL A 577 0.97 21.68 4.20
CA VAL A 577 2.00 22.65 4.61
C VAL A 577 2.92 22.07 5.69
N LYS A 578 2.39 21.31 6.66
CA LYS A 578 3.21 20.56 7.61
C LYS A 578 4.12 19.53 6.93
N GLY A 579 3.65 18.87 5.89
CA GLY A 579 4.47 17.97 5.06
C GLY A 579 5.63 18.70 4.39
N ILE A 580 5.40 19.91 3.84
CA ILE A 580 6.46 20.75 3.25
C ILE A 580 7.46 21.22 4.31
N ILE A 581 6.99 21.62 5.50
CA ILE A 581 7.87 22.00 6.62
C ILE A 581 8.77 20.83 7.01
N ALA A 582 8.21 19.63 7.12
CA ALA A 582 8.97 18.42 7.44
C ALA A 582 9.98 18.04 6.34
N ASP A 583 9.59 18.17 5.06
CA ASP A 583 10.47 17.91 3.93
C ASP A 583 11.67 18.85 3.87
N THR A 584 11.47 20.12 4.21
CA THR A 584 12.52 21.15 4.19
C THR A 584 13.30 21.26 5.50
N ALA A 585 13.03 20.41 6.48
CA ALA A 585 13.72 20.41 7.76
C ALA A 585 15.24 20.25 7.58
N GLY A 586 16.00 21.00 8.38
CA GLY A 586 17.47 21.01 8.29
C GLY A 586 18.01 21.79 7.09
N GLY A 587 17.21 22.68 6.47
CA GLY A 587 17.64 23.54 5.37
C GLY A 587 17.67 22.83 4.01
N LYS A 588 16.94 21.73 3.86
CA LYS A 588 16.79 21.09 2.54
C LYS A 588 16.01 21.99 1.60
N PRO A 589 16.32 22.00 0.30
CA PRO A 589 15.59 22.79 -0.68
C PRO A 589 14.18 22.24 -0.90
N ARG A 590 13.24 23.14 -1.17
CA ARG A 590 11.91 22.80 -1.69
C ARG A 590 12.02 22.12 -3.05
N MET A 591 11.02 21.32 -3.41
CA MET A 591 10.88 20.90 -4.81
C MET A 591 10.49 22.10 -5.66
N SER A 592 11.11 22.22 -6.83
CA SER A 592 10.72 23.23 -7.81
C SER A 592 9.44 22.83 -8.53
N VAL A 593 8.73 23.82 -9.10
CA VAL A 593 7.53 23.61 -9.92
C VAL A 593 7.82 22.61 -11.05
N ASP A 594 8.94 22.77 -11.75
CA ASP A 594 9.36 21.83 -12.80
C ASP A 594 9.48 20.39 -12.27
N ARG A 595 10.11 20.22 -11.11
CA ARG A 595 10.37 18.88 -10.55
C ARG A 595 9.10 18.16 -10.14
N PHE A 596 8.20 18.81 -9.40
CA PHE A 596 7.00 18.09 -8.93
C PHE A 596 5.96 17.91 -10.04
N LEU A 597 5.84 18.84 -11.02
CA LEU A 597 4.97 18.64 -12.18
C LEU A 597 5.43 17.48 -13.08
N HIS A 598 6.70 17.11 -13.03
CA HIS A 598 7.28 15.96 -13.73
C HIS A 598 7.60 14.78 -12.77
N ALA A 599 7.00 14.76 -11.59
CA ALA A 599 7.21 13.69 -10.62
C ALA A 599 6.70 12.34 -11.11
N THR A 600 7.33 11.28 -10.61
CA THR A 600 6.97 9.89 -10.89
C THR A 600 6.76 9.13 -9.59
N TYR A 601 5.89 8.13 -9.60
CA TYR A 601 5.68 7.27 -8.43
C TYR A 601 6.97 6.56 -7.99
N ASP A 602 7.78 6.13 -8.94
CA ASP A 602 9.02 5.37 -8.67
C ASP A 602 10.18 6.25 -8.17
N GLY A 603 10.19 7.54 -8.53
CA GLY A 603 11.31 8.44 -8.28
C GLY A 603 11.20 9.32 -7.04
N ASP A 604 10.02 9.83 -6.78
CA ASP A 604 9.79 10.89 -5.80
C ASP A 604 8.92 10.45 -4.60
N GLY A 605 8.40 9.23 -4.62
CA GLY A 605 7.50 8.71 -3.59
C GLY A 605 6.27 9.61 -3.43
N PHE A 606 5.89 9.93 -2.19
CA PHE A 606 4.81 10.88 -1.88
C PHE A 606 5.28 12.32 -1.65
N ARG A 607 6.54 12.59 -1.82
CA ARG A 607 7.08 13.91 -1.55
C ARG A 607 6.40 15.00 -2.37
N PHE A 608 6.12 14.72 -3.65
CA PHE A 608 5.52 15.68 -4.58
C PHE A 608 4.04 16.00 -4.27
N TYR A 609 3.31 15.13 -3.56
CA TYR A 609 1.89 15.33 -3.23
C TYR A 609 1.63 16.67 -2.54
N ASN A 610 2.43 16.98 -1.50
CA ASN A 610 2.29 18.23 -0.77
C ASN A 610 2.53 19.46 -1.65
N TYR A 611 3.54 19.38 -2.52
CA TYR A 611 3.87 20.47 -3.42
C TYR A 611 2.86 20.64 -4.55
N ALA A 612 2.43 19.54 -5.17
CA ALA A 612 1.43 19.58 -6.24
C ALA A 612 0.07 20.05 -5.72
N GLY A 613 -0.40 19.54 -4.56
CA GLY A 613 -1.63 19.98 -3.93
C GLY A 613 -1.63 21.46 -3.62
N THR A 614 -0.59 21.98 -2.95
CA THR A 614 -0.47 23.41 -2.64
C THR A 614 -0.23 24.27 -3.86
N PHE A 615 0.33 23.73 -4.95
CA PHE A 615 0.47 24.44 -6.21
C PHE A 615 -0.86 24.65 -6.92
N PHE A 616 -1.74 23.66 -6.95
CA PHE A 616 -3.07 23.81 -7.50
C PHE A 616 -3.92 24.78 -6.66
N GLU A 617 -3.73 24.81 -5.33
CA GLU A 617 -4.32 25.84 -4.46
C GLU A 617 -3.80 27.25 -4.78
N PHE A 618 -2.49 27.39 -5.01
CA PHE A 618 -1.88 28.63 -5.48
C PHE A 618 -2.47 29.07 -6.83
N LEU A 619 -2.56 28.19 -7.81
CA LEU A 619 -3.17 28.50 -9.10
C LEU A 619 -4.63 28.89 -8.94
N TRP A 620 -5.38 28.20 -8.08
CA TRP A 620 -6.78 28.53 -7.83
C TRP A 620 -6.96 29.95 -7.27
N ARG A 621 -6.10 30.34 -6.32
CA ARG A 621 -6.18 31.66 -5.68
C ARG A 621 -5.69 32.80 -6.57
N GLU A 622 -4.57 32.61 -7.22
CA GLU A 622 -3.84 33.72 -7.88
C GLU A 622 -3.96 33.64 -9.40
N HIS A 623 -4.08 32.44 -9.98
CA HIS A 623 -4.07 32.20 -11.43
C HIS A 623 -5.12 31.20 -11.90
N PRO A 624 -6.41 31.30 -11.55
CA PRO A 624 -7.42 30.30 -11.87
C PRO A 624 -7.58 30.01 -13.37
N ALA A 625 -7.22 30.97 -14.26
CA ALA A 625 -7.20 30.70 -15.69
C ALA A 625 -6.19 29.64 -16.11
N LEU A 626 -5.03 29.59 -15.46
CA LEU A 626 -4.00 28.56 -15.75
C LEU A 626 -4.47 27.16 -15.33
N LEU A 627 -5.19 27.05 -14.23
CA LEU A 627 -5.78 25.77 -13.80
C LEU A 627 -6.88 25.33 -14.77
N ARG A 628 -7.74 26.24 -15.22
CA ARG A 628 -8.75 25.94 -16.24
C ARG A 628 -8.17 25.60 -17.60
N GLU A 629 -7.04 26.22 -17.96
CA GLU A 629 -6.30 25.87 -19.19
C GLU A 629 -5.83 24.40 -19.14
N MET A 630 -5.31 23.95 -18.00
CA MET A 630 -4.92 22.56 -17.76
C MET A 630 -6.10 21.61 -18.03
N TYR A 631 -7.22 21.82 -17.36
CA TYR A 631 -8.43 21.03 -17.57
C TYR A 631 -9.00 21.14 -18.99
N GLY A 632 -8.79 22.27 -19.65
CA GLY A 632 -9.14 22.46 -21.06
C GLY A 632 -8.43 21.49 -22.00
N TYR A 633 -7.13 21.27 -21.81
CA TYR A 633 -6.37 20.28 -22.57
C TYR A 633 -6.86 18.84 -22.29
N GLU A 634 -7.14 18.53 -21.03
CA GLU A 634 -7.63 17.21 -20.63
C GLU A 634 -8.97 16.90 -21.31
N ARG A 635 -9.95 17.78 -21.17
CA ARG A 635 -11.28 17.61 -21.77
C ARG A 635 -11.28 17.63 -23.31
N ALA A 636 -10.30 18.30 -23.91
CA ALA A 636 -10.11 18.33 -25.36
C ALA A 636 -9.35 17.09 -25.89
N ASP A 637 -8.94 16.16 -25.03
CA ASP A 637 -8.11 15.00 -25.33
C ASP A 637 -6.78 15.39 -26.01
N ASP A 638 -6.13 16.48 -25.48
CA ASP A 638 -4.85 16.98 -25.97
C ASP A 638 -3.69 16.76 -24.97
N PRO A 639 -3.16 15.54 -24.85
CA PRO A 639 -2.04 15.25 -23.94
C PRO A 639 -0.75 15.99 -24.30
N LYS A 640 -0.60 16.43 -25.56
CA LYS A 640 0.56 17.22 -25.98
C LYS A 640 0.44 18.67 -25.50
N GLY A 641 -0.75 19.25 -25.60
CA GLY A 641 -1.04 20.59 -25.06
C GLY A 641 -0.84 20.60 -23.54
N PHE A 642 -1.29 19.58 -22.84
CA PHE A 642 -1.08 19.39 -21.41
C PHE A 642 0.43 19.28 -21.06
N ASP A 643 1.21 18.50 -21.80
CA ASP A 643 2.66 18.38 -21.56
C ASP A 643 3.40 19.70 -21.83
N ALA A 644 2.97 20.42 -22.86
CA ALA A 644 3.50 21.76 -23.14
C ALA A 644 3.13 22.77 -22.03
N TRP A 645 1.91 22.72 -21.49
CA TRP A 645 1.48 23.49 -20.32
C TRP A 645 2.33 23.19 -19.10
N ARG A 646 2.49 21.92 -18.74
CA ARG A 646 3.30 21.44 -17.62
C ARG A 646 4.75 21.93 -17.72
N THR A 647 5.35 21.78 -18.91
CA THR A 647 6.71 22.26 -19.21
C THR A 647 6.81 23.78 -19.11
N ARG A 648 5.80 24.54 -19.57
CA ARG A 648 5.77 26.00 -19.48
C ARG A 648 5.72 26.45 -18.03
N MET A 649 4.82 25.87 -17.22
CA MET A 649 4.72 26.18 -15.79
C MET A 649 6.02 25.89 -15.05
N GLY A 650 6.66 24.75 -15.33
CA GLY A 650 7.93 24.39 -14.71
C GLY A 650 9.08 25.34 -15.03
N LYS A 651 9.07 25.96 -16.23
CA LYS A 651 10.13 26.88 -16.68
C LYS A 651 9.85 28.36 -16.35
N ASP A 652 8.64 28.68 -15.91
CA ASP A 652 8.28 30.05 -15.59
C ASP A 652 8.84 30.51 -14.25
N ALA A 653 9.87 31.35 -14.31
CA ALA A 653 10.52 31.86 -13.11
C ALA A 653 9.62 32.84 -12.30
N ALA A 654 8.59 33.42 -12.90
CA ALA A 654 7.63 34.24 -12.17
C ALA A 654 6.71 33.35 -11.35
N ILE A 655 6.12 32.32 -11.95
CA ILE A 655 5.30 31.32 -11.27
C ILE A 655 6.07 30.65 -10.12
N GLN A 656 7.34 30.28 -10.32
CA GLN A 656 8.16 29.72 -9.24
C GLN A 656 8.30 30.69 -8.05
N ARG A 657 8.61 31.97 -8.31
CA ARG A 657 8.78 32.97 -7.22
C ARG A 657 7.47 33.26 -6.50
N GLU A 658 6.36 33.38 -7.24
CA GLU A 658 5.04 33.64 -6.67
C GLU A 658 4.57 32.45 -5.81
N TYR A 659 4.78 31.23 -6.31
CA TYR A 659 4.49 30.02 -5.54
C TYR A 659 5.37 29.90 -4.28
N ASP A 660 6.67 30.22 -4.35
CA ASP A 660 7.53 30.25 -3.16
C ASP A 660 7.03 31.26 -2.12
N ALA A 661 6.61 32.45 -2.58
CA ALA A 661 6.03 33.47 -1.70
C ALA A 661 4.71 33.03 -1.07
N PHE A 662 3.84 32.36 -1.85
CA PHE A 662 2.62 31.73 -1.37
C PHE A 662 2.92 30.70 -0.28
N LEU A 663 3.87 29.81 -0.50
CA LEU A 663 4.28 28.83 0.51
C LEU A 663 4.83 29.48 1.78
N ASP A 664 5.61 30.56 1.65
CA ASP A 664 6.12 31.30 2.82
C ASP A 664 5.00 31.90 3.66
N GLU A 665 3.94 32.38 3.01
CA GLU A 665 2.73 32.84 3.70
C GLU A 665 2.05 31.69 4.45
N GLN A 666 1.78 30.58 3.75
CA GLN A 666 1.09 29.43 4.34
C GLN A 666 1.89 28.80 5.49
N ILE A 667 3.22 28.74 5.38
CA ILE A 667 4.09 28.24 6.45
C ILE A 667 4.02 29.14 7.69
N ARG A 668 3.97 30.48 7.51
CA ARG A 668 3.82 31.42 8.63
C ARG A 668 2.49 31.23 9.36
N ASP A 669 1.42 30.89 8.62
CA ASP A 669 0.06 30.74 9.14
C ASP A 669 -0.36 29.29 9.38
N VAL A 670 0.58 28.36 9.39
CA VAL A 670 0.30 26.91 9.40
C VAL A 670 -0.63 26.46 10.52
N ASP A 671 -0.61 27.11 11.68
CA ASP A 671 -1.45 26.70 12.80
C ASP A 671 -2.93 27.06 12.63
N HIS A 672 -3.24 28.01 11.77
CA HIS A 672 -4.60 28.48 11.46
C HIS A 672 -5.16 27.91 10.16
N LEU A 673 -4.38 27.11 9.43
CA LEU A 673 -4.83 26.51 8.17
C LEU A 673 -5.91 25.46 8.38
N TYR A 674 -6.66 25.22 7.32
CA TYR A 674 -7.81 24.34 7.30
C TYR A 674 -7.49 22.90 7.65
N VAL A 675 -8.35 22.34 8.49
CA VAL A 675 -8.44 20.91 8.77
C VAL A 675 -9.86 20.50 8.39
N PRO A 676 -10.06 19.59 7.44
CA PRO A 676 -11.39 19.15 7.06
C PRO A 676 -12.16 18.65 8.29
N ASP A 677 -13.29 19.29 8.56
CA ASP A 677 -14.22 18.93 9.60
C ASP A 677 -15.63 19.12 9.07
N THR A 678 -16.33 18.03 8.86
CA THR A 678 -17.63 18.03 8.24
C THR A 678 -18.71 17.70 9.28
N HIS A 679 -19.40 18.74 9.75
CA HIS A 679 -20.59 18.57 10.59
C HIS A 679 -21.84 18.67 9.74
N TYR A 680 -22.67 17.64 9.78
CA TYR A 680 -23.93 17.59 9.05
C TYR A 680 -25.11 17.57 10.01
N THR A 681 -26.17 18.23 9.58
CA THR A 681 -27.45 18.17 10.31
C THR A 681 -27.96 16.72 10.31
N PRO A 682 -28.31 16.15 11.48
CA PRO A 682 -28.88 14.82 11.54
C PRO A 682 -30.13 14.74 10.65
N VAL A 683 -30.17 13.78 9.74
CA VAL A 683 -31.21 13.71 8.68
C VAL A 683 -32.64 13.69 9.25
N GLY A 684 -32.83 13.03 10.41
CA GLY A 684 -34.12 13.03 11.10
C GLY A 684 -34.59 14.40 11.61
N SER A 685 -33.63 15.37 11.77
CA SER A 685 -33.90 16.73 12.24
C SER A 685 -34.04 17.77 11.12
N LEU A 686 -33.89 17.36 9.85
CA LEU A 686 -34.06 18.26 8.70
C LEU A 686 -35.48 18.83 8.65
N THR A 687 -35.58 20.10 8.25
CA THR A 687 -36.86 20.82 8.24
C THR A 687 -37.85 20.27 7.20
N HIS A 688 -37.36 20.08 5.95
CA HIS A 688 -38.23 19.74 4.82
C HIS A 688 -37.99 18.33 4.31
N ALA A 689 -39.08 17.66 3.94
CA ALA A 689 -39.08 16.32 3.34
C ALA A 689 -39.33 16.34 1.81
N ALA A 690 -39.74 17.48 1.24
CA ALA A 690 -40.07 17.60 -0.18
C ALA A 690 -39.28 18.73 -0.85
N ALA A 691 -38.91 18.54 -2.12
CA ALA A 691 -38.09 19.49 -2.87
C ALA A 691 -38.82 20.81 -3.18
N ASP A 692 -40.13 20.79 -3.34
CA ASP A 692 -40.99 21.99 -3.52
C ASP A 692 -40.94 22.89 -2.28
N GLN A 693 -40.97 22.33 -1.08
CA GLN A 693 -40.80 23.05 0.17
C GLN A 693 -39.45 23.72 0.28
N VAL A 694 -38.39 23.01 -0.11
CA VAL A 694 -37.03 23.55 -0.19
C VAL A 694 -36.96 24.67 -1.20
N GLY A 695 -37.55 24.49 -2.39
CA GLY A 695 -37.61 25.51 -3.44
C GLY A 695 -38.32 26.80 -2.99
N ALA A 696 -39.39 26.66 -2.22
CA ALA A 696 -40.10 27.81 -1.64
C ALA A 696 -39.23 28.54 -0.58
N ALA A 697 -38.57 27.81 0.31
CA ALA A 697 -37.64 28.39 1.29
C ALA A 697 -36.43 29.08 0.61
N PHE A 698 -35.89 28.45 -0.41
CA PHE A 698 -34.81 28.99 -1.23
C PHE A 698 -35.21 30.32 -1.91
N ALA A 699 -36.39 30.32 -2.60
CA ALA A 699 -36.89 31.49 -3.26
C ALA A 699 -37.17 32.64 -2.28
N SER A 700 -37.74 32.34 -1.12
CA SER A 700 -37.99 33.33 -0.07
C SER A 700 -36.70 33.97 0.46
N ALA A 701 -35.64 33.17 0.63
CA ALA A 701 -34.39 33.63 1.21
C ALA A 701 -33.50 34.40 0.20
N THR A 702 -33.46 33.95 -1.04
CA THR A 702 -32.52 34.46 -2.06
C THR A 702 -33.13 35.42 -3.02
N GLY A 703 -34.47 35.42 -3.19
CA GLY A 703 -35.16 36.11 -4.26
C GLY A 703 -35.08 35.43 -5.62
N ILE A 704 -34.42 34.28 -5.72
CA ILE A 704 -34.27 33.48 -6.95
C ILE A 704 -35.30 32.34 -6.90
N THR A 705 -36.15 32.21 -7.92
CA THR A 705 -37.04 31.06 -8.03
C THR A 705 -36.36 29.90 -8.74
N PRO A 706 -35.93 28.85 -8.02
CA PRO A 706 -35.25 27.72 -8.63
C PRO A 706 -36.27 26.69 -9.13
N ASN A 707 -35.82 25.81 -10.03
CA ASN A 707 -36.52 24.57 -10.35
C ASN A 707 -35.93 23.45 -9.47
N CYS A 708 -36.67 23.00 -8.46
CA CYS A 708 -36.22 21.99 -7.51
C CYS A 708 -36.95 20.65 -7.73
N ALA A 709 -36.19 19.57 -7.76
CA ALA A 709 -36.67 18.19 -7.86
C ALA A 709 -36.04 17.29 -6.80
N GLY A 710 -36.79 16.33 -6.31
CA GLY A 710 -36.30 15.27 -5.43
C GLY A 710 -35.58 14.17 -6.24
N ASN A 711 -34.57 13.57 -5.69
CA ASN A 711 -33.83 12.50 -6.37
C ASN A 711 -34.60 11.17 -6.44
N GLY A 712 -35.70 11.01 -5.73
CA GLY A 712 -36.59 9.84 -5.83
C GLY A 712 -35.96 8.49 -5.46
N ASP A 713 -34.81 8.48 -4.81
CA ASP A 713 -34.14 7.26 -4.38
C ASP A 713 -34.72 6.80 -3.04
N THR A 714 -35.30 5.60 -3.03
CA THR A 714 -35.89 5.00 -1.84
C THR A 714 -34.91 4.20 -1.01
N THR A 715 -33.70 3.98 -1.52
CA THR A 715 -32.68 3.11 -0.90
C THR A 715 -31.53 3.91 -0.28
N GLY A 716 -31.40 5.21 -0.59
CA GLY A 716 -30.46 6.15 0.02
C GLY A 716 -31.14 7.26 0.79
N LYS A 717 -30.37 8.25 1.21
CA LYS A 717 -30.94 9.46 1.82
C LYS A 717 -31.58 10.32 0.74
N PRO A 718 -32.86 10.72 0.88
CA PRO A 718 -33.50 11.56 -0.10
C PRO A 718 -32.80 12.92 -0.17
N ARG A 719 -32.64 13.42 -1.38
CA ARG A 719 -32.03 14.71 -1.66
C ARG A 719 -32.88 15.54 -2.61
N PHE A 720 -32.62 16.84 -2.59
CA PHE A 720 -33.14 17.75 -3.61
C PHE A 720 -31.97 18.20 -4.53
N THR A 721 -32.35 18.53 -5.76
CA THR A 721 -31.52 19.26 -6.71
C THR A 721 -32.32 20.48 -7.17
N CYS A 722 -31.76 21.67 -6.99
CA CYS A 722 -32.35 22.94 -7.41
C CYS A 722 -31.46 23.54 -8.50
N THR A 723 -32.04 23.87 -9.65
CA THR A 723 -31.34 24.52 -10.76
C THR A 723 -31.97 25.88 -11.04
N GLY A 724 -31.16 26.79 -11.59
CA GLY A 724 -31.60 28.14 -11.95
C GLY A 724 -30.49 28.94 -12.60
N ARG A 725 -30.72 30.21 -12.74
CA ARG A 725 -29.73 31.14 -13.30
C ARG A 725 -29.41 32.25 -12.31
N ILE A 726 -28.16 32.65 -12.26
CA ILE A 726 -27.69 33.76 -11.42
C ILE A 726 -26.86 34.73 -12.26
N THR A 727 -26.94 36.01 -11.93
CA THR A 727 -26.17 37.07 -12.59
C THR A 727 -25.21 37.70 -11.60
N ALA A 728 -23.94 37.76 -11.96
CA ALA A 728 -22.90 38.44 -11.23
C ALA A 728 -22.54 39.79 -11.90
N ASN A 729 -22.25 40.80 -11.08
CA ASN A 729 -21.56 41.99 -11.55
C ASN A 729 -20.08 41.61 -11.76
N LEU A 730 -19.49 42.00 -12.88
CA LEU A 730 -18.11 41.68 -13.23
C LEU A 730 -17.21 42.89 -12.97
N SER A 731 -16.17 42.68 -12.20
CA SER A 731 -15.14 43.69 -11.93
C SER A 731 -14.25 43.94 -13.15
N ASP A 732 -13.90 42.84 -13.88
CA ASP A 732 -13.16 42.90 -15.14
C ASP A 732 -13.57 41.75 -16.05
N SER A 733 -14.43 42.04 -17.03
CA SER A 733 -14.92 41.03 -17.98
C SER A 733 -13.88 40.57 -19.01
N GLY A 734 -12.76 41.31 -19.14
CA GLY A 734 -11.62 40.91 -19.99
C GLY A 734 -10.71 39.88 -19.31
N SER A 735 -10.82 39.69 -18.01
CA SER A 735 -10.04 38.76 -17.25
C SER A 735 -10.87 37.50 -16.86
N PRO A 736 -10.58 36.32 -17.42
CA PRO A 736 -11.27 35.09 -17.04
C PRO A 736 -11.23 34.79 -15.54
N ASP A 737 -10.16 35.20 -14.87
CA ASP A 737 -9.98 35.02 -13.43
C ASP A 737 -10.95 35.89 -12.62
N HIS A 738 -11.09 37.17 -12.99
CA HIS A 738 -12.06 38.06 -12.34
C HIS A 738 -13.49 37.62 -12.59
N VAL A 739 -13.84 37.23 -13.83
CA VAL A 739 -15.17 36.71 -14.17
C VAL A 739 -15.51 35.51 -13.32
N PHE A 740 -14.58 34.60 -13.18
CA PHE A 740 -14.78 33.40 -12.37
C PHE A 740 -14.90 33.72 -10.87
N SER A 741 -14.03 34.54 -10.33
CA SER A 741 -14.03 34.97 -8.93
C SER A 741 -15.33 35.71 -8.57
N ASP A 742 -15.78 36.64 -9.41
CA ASP A 742 -17.00 37.41 -9.21
C ASP A 742 -18.25 36.50 -9.21
N MET A 743 -18.29 35.52 -10.12
CA MET A 743 -19.40 34.58 -10.18
C MET A 743 -19.37 33.62 -8.95
N SER A 744 -18.21 33.12 -8.54
CA SER A 744 -18.05 32.28 -7.37
C SER A 744 -18.50 33.00 -6.11
N GLY A 745 -18.02 34.22 -5.88
CA GLY A 745 -18.43 35.03 -4.74
C GLY A 745 -19.94 35.40 -4.77
N THR A 746 -20.51 35.52 -5.96
CA THR A 746 -21.94 35.78 -6.14
C THR A 746 -22.78 34.56 -5.72
N VAL A 747 -22.35 33.33 -6.10
CA VAL A 747 -23.01 32.10 -5.67
C VAL A 747 -22.91 31.92 -4.16
N ASP A 748 -21.71 32.11 -3.59
CA ASP A 748 -21.50 31.96 -2.17
C ASP A 748 -22.36 32.94 -1.36
N TYR A 749 -22.32 34.23 -1.68
CA TYR A 749 -23.01 35.26 -0.93
C TYR A 749 -24.54 35.28 -1.18
N PHE A 750 -24.95 35.24 -2.45
CA PHE A 750 -26.37 35.42 -2.78
C PHE A 750 -27.19 34.13 -2.72
N ILE A 751 -26.57 32.98 -2.80
CA ILE A 751 -27.26 31.70 -2.70
C ILE A 751 -26.94 31.05 -1.35
N LEU A 752 -25.72 30.62 -1.11
CA LEU A 752 -25.38 29.75 0.01
C LEU A 752 -25.55 30.45 1.35
N ASP A 753 -25.00 31.66 1.53
CA ASP A 753 -25.08 32.38 2.78
C ASP A 753 -26.51 32.83 3.10
N ARG A 754 -27.26 33.27 2.10
CA ARG A 754 -28.64 33.71 2.30
C ARG A 754 -29.59 32.57 2.55
N ALA A 755 -29.40 31.45 1.88
CA ALA A 755 -30.27 30.29 2.01
C ALA A 755 -30.05 29.51 3.31
N ALA A 756 -28.84 29.47 3.83
CA ALA A 756 -28.47 28.66 5.00
C ALA A 756 -29.36 28.93 6.24
N PRO A 757 -29.71 30.19 6.62
CA PRO A 757 -30.55 30.42 7.78
C PRO A 757 -32.03 30.07 7.59
N ALA A 758 -32.50 29.92 6.33
CA ALA A 758 -33.93 29.75 6.03
C ALA A 758 -34.44 28.33 6.38
N ALA A 759 -33.58 27.32 6.24
CA ALA A 759 -33.89 25.96 6.60
C ALA A 759 -32.58 25.15 6.75
N ASN A 760 -32.50 24.22 7.68
CA ASN A 760 -31.32 23.39 7.83
C ASN A 760 -31.02 22.44 6.66
N ASN A 761 -31.97 22.14 5.81
CA ASN A 761 -31.74 21.51 4.51
C ASN A 761 -30.83 22.36 3.61
N LEU A 762 -30.98 23.67 3.66
CA LEU A 762 -30.22 24.62 2.86
C LEU A 762 -28.86 24.93 3.48
N SER A 763 -28.72 24.80 4.81
CA SER A 763 -27.41 24.91 5.46
C SER A 763 -26.42 23.82 5.05
N ASP A 764 -26.95 22.63 4.70
CA ASP A 764 -26.13 21.50 4.23
C ASP A 764 -26.12 21.38 2.68
N MET A 765 -26.51 22.43 1.98
CA MET A 765 -26.54 22.49 0.53
C MET A 765 -25.21 22.92 -0.06
N ASN A 766 -24.82 22.33 -1.18
CA ASN A 766 -23.67 22.73 -1.99
C ASN A 766 -24.11 23.18 -3.36
N CYS A 767 -23.43 24.18 -3.95
CA CYS A 767 -23.75 24.72 -5.26
C CYS A 767 -22.56 24.75 -6.19
N SER A 768 -22.78 24.48 -7.46
CA SER A 768 -21.85 24.66 -8.57
C SER A 768 -22.48 25.58 -9.63
N PHE A 769 -21.68 26.07 -10.59
CA PHE A 769 -22.15 26.82 -11.73
C PHE A 769 -21.40 26.46 -13.00
N GLY A 770 -22.03 26.67 -14.16
CA GLY A 770 -21.45 26.42 -15.48
C GLY A 770 -20.67 27.60 -16.03
N ALA A 771 -20.49 27.65 -17.35
CA ALA A 771 -19.85 28.75 -18.03
C ALA A 771 -20.61 30.07 -17.80
N VAL A 772 -19.87 31.19 -17.71
CA VAL A 772 -20.43 32.53 -17.54
C VAL A 772 -20.62 33.16 -18.89
N ASP A 773 -21.87 33.44 -19.24
CA ASP A 773 -22.24 34.27 -20.43
C ASP A 773 -22.05 35.74 -20.10
N ILE A 774 -20.97 36.35 -20.61
CA ILE A 774 -20.67 37.77 -20.40
C ILE A 774 -21.62 38.64 -21.24
N TRP A 775 -22.24 39.64 -20.62
CA TRP A 775 -23.12 40.55 -21.31
C TRP A 775 -22.31 41.46 -22.28
N SER A 776 -22.97 41.94 -23.30
CA SER A 776 -22.34 42.76 -24.36
C SER A 776 -21.66 44.04 -23.85
N ASP A 777 -22.10 44.57 -22.71
CA ASP A 777 -21.51 45.75 -22.07
C ASP A 777 -20.33 45.41 -21.14
N GLY A 778 -20.06 44.10 -20.91
CA GLY A 778 -19.00 43.61 -20.07
C GLY A 778 -19.17 43.84 -18.56
N ARG A 779 -20.31 44.41 -18.12
CA ARG A 779 -20.53 44.77 -16.71
C ARG A 779 -21.11 43.64 -15.86
N ALA A 780 -21.70 42.66 -16.51
CA ALA A 780 -22.31 41.52 -15.84
C ALA A 780 -22.12 40.25 -16.63
N GLY A 781 -22.31 39.10 -15.96
CA GLY A 781 -22.35 37.81 -16.60
C GLY A 781 -23.40 36.92 -15.94
N THR A 782 -23.98 36.00 -16.69
CA THR A 782 -25.02 35.09 -16.23
C THR A 782 -24.51 33.65 -16.33
N ALA A 783 -24.75 32.83 -15.30
CA ALA A 783 -24.45 31.40 -15.31
C ALA A 783 -25.63 30.56 -14.82
N ASP A 784 -25.75 29.36 -15.33
CA ASP A 784 -26.61 28.35 -14.77
C ASP A 784 -25.96 27.79 -13.51
N PHE A 785 -26.76 27.59 -12.44
CA PHE A 785 -26.31 26.97 -11.21
C PHE A 785 -27.07 25.67 -10.91
N THR A 786 -26.41 24.78 -10.17
CA THR A 786 -27.00 23.58 -9.61
C THR A 786 -26.65 23.50 -8.13
N CYS A 787 -27.67 23.42 -7.26
CA CYS A 787 -27.52 23.26 -5.83
C CYS A 787 -28.12 21.93 -5.38
N GLU A 788 -27.41 21.16 -4.58
CA GLU A 788 -27.84 19.87 -4.05
C GLU A 788 -27.77 19.86 -2.53
N GLY A 789 -28.78 19.31 -1.88
CA GLY A 789 -28.86 19.23 -0.43
C GLY A 789 -29.72 18.05 0.05
N PRO A 790 -29.72 17.77 1.37
CA PRO A 790 -30.48 16.66 1.93
C PRO A 790 -31.96 16.99 2.09
N LEU A 791 -32.79 15.96 2.02
CA LEU A 791 -34.21 16.00 2.42
C LEU A 791 -34.42 15.12 3.65
N ARG A 792 -35.39 15.49 4.48
CA ARG A 792 -35.80 14.61 5.56
C ARG A 792 -36.50 13.38 4.96
N PRO A 793 -36.18 12.15 5.45
CA PRO A 793 -36.82 10.93 5.00
C PRO A 793 -38.35 10.92 5.18
#